data_2cd9e9e465aabe4bab632034c304986a
#
_entry.id   2cd9e9e465aabe4bab632034c304986a
#
_cell.length_a   1.000
_cell.length_b   1.000
_cell.length_c   1.000
_cell.angle_alpha   90.00
_cell.angle_beta   90.00
_cell.angle_gamma   90.00
#
_symmetry.space_group_name_H-M   'P 1'
#
loop_
_entity.id
_entity.type
_entity.pdbx_description
1 polymer ?
#
loop_
_entity_poly.entity_id
_entity_poly.type
_entity_poly.pdbx_seq_one_letter_code
_entity_poly.pdbx_strand_id
1 'polypeptide(L)'
;MKNSPPLAAIMLVSAGALAYVILLTRLFSIIQWHHFAYMMISLAMLGYGVSGTLLTLLRKRLLPNYGIVFALCAAASGISALGAFLIAQQLPFNPLEIFWDARQPFYLLLLYLLLAVPFLFSASCIGLTFARYGAASHRVYSFDLLGAAGGCLLALLLLFLLPPMAALRAVSLLGLAGAALAVCLFNLRPFFFLPLLAVIALIITMALPSSWTQLRMSPYKSLSQTLQVPGMHVVVERSSPLGLLTVVESSHTPFRHAPGLSLNAVQEPPRQLGIFTDGDGLSALTRFDGRLEPLAYLDQTTSALPYHLLRQPHVLVLGAGAGSGVLQALIHHVPQVEAVDIDARMVDLVRNHFANFSGDLYRRPEVTIHVAEARSFVEASNVRYDLIQVELMDTFSVSSSGLYGLSESYLYTVEGLQSYLRHLKPGGILALTRWITLPPRDLLKLAATSIAAQEREGVALPGKRLALIRGWQTGTLLIKNGEFTAGEIAEIRAFSAARSFDVEWLPGLAREESNHYNVLDQPYFYDGIQALTNTQKQDFIARYKFDIRPSSDDRPYFFHFFRWQTLPEILRLHARGGLSLLELGYPILLATLLQAMLASAVLILLPLWLGLRGESSIRAVPGRLATFSYFALVGFAFIFIEISFIQKFTLYLGHPLYAMAGVLCAILLFAGIGSRNAPLMLRWSREKGFSHAYILSAGIALMVLLNLLASTLLMQFGVGLPAIVRVVVVTTLIAPLAFLMGMPFPIGMARLDAAAPALLPWAWGVNACATVVGAVVAALLALHLGFTGVATLAILLYLSAASAFHGIVGNPKETGLLSA
;
A
#
# COMPACT_ATOMS: atom_id res chain seq x y z
N MET A 1 -45.04 -4.13 2.68
CA MET A 1 -43.59 -4.34 2.65
C MET A 1 -43.02 -4.77 1.29
N LYS A 2 -43.85 -5.08 0.27
CA LYS A 2 -43.38 -5.54 -1.08
C LYS A 2 -42.75 -4.44 -1.96
N ASN A 3 -42.80 -3.16 -1.58
CA ASN A 3 -42.37 -2.01 -2.41
C ASN A 3 -41.14 -1.25 -1.89
N SER A 4 -40.43 -1.74 -0.87
CA SER A 4 -39.21 -1.09 -0.38
C SER A 4 -37.94 -1.90 -0.75
N PRO A 5 -36.85 -1.22 -1.08
CA PRO A 5 -35.58 -1.92 -1.39
C PRO A 5 -35.03 -2.65 -0.15
N PRO A 6 -34.29 -3.79 -0.31
CA PRO A 6 -33.74 -4.61 0.76
C PRO A 6 -32.46 -3.99 1.33
N LEU A 7 -32.57 -2.79 1.93
CA LEU A 7 -31.40 -1.98 2.30
C LEU A 7 -30.42 -2.69 3.25
N ALA A 8 -30.94 -3.44 4.24
CA ALA A 8 -30.09 -4.18 5.17
C ALA A 8 -29.32 -5.33 4.49
N ALA A 9 -29.93 -6.04 3.52
CA ALA A 9 -29.24 -7.06 2.76
C ALA A 9 -28.14 -6.47 1.84
N ILE A 10 -28.41 -5.30 1.22
CA ILE A 10 -27.41 -4.55 0.46
C ILE A 10 -26.22 -4.19 1.37
N MET A 11 -26.50 -3.64 2.55
CA MET A 11 -25.47 -3.26 3.51
C MET A 11 -24.56 -4.43 3.89
N LEU A 12 -25.11 -5.63 4.10
CA LEU A 12 -24.31 -6.83 4.40
C LEU A 12 -23.45 -7.28 3.21
N VAL A 13 -24.02 -7.28 2.01
CA VAL A 13 -23.32 -7.67 0.78
C VAL A 13 -22.18 -6.69 0.48
N SER A 14 -22.42 -5.38 0.61
CA SER A 14 -21.41 -4.35 0.41
C SER A 14 -20.32 -4.40 1.47
N ALA A 15 -20.69 -4.67 2.74
CA ALA A 15 -19.72 -4.91 3.81
C ALA A 15 -18.81 -6.10 3.50
N GLY A 16 -19.40 -7.21 3.02
CA GLY A 16 -18.65 -8.39 2.58
C GLY A 16 -17.70 -8.08 1.41
N ALA A 17 -18.17 -7.33 0.42
CA ALA A 17 -17.37 -6.98 -0.75
C ALA A 17 -16.12 -6.15 -0.38
N LEU A 18 -16.28 -5.11 0.44
CA LEU A 18 -15.15 -4.25 0.80
C LEU A 18 -14.23 -4.90 1.84
N ALA A 19 -14.77 -5.65 2.79
CA ALA A 19 -13.95 -6.46 3.69
C ALA A 19 -13.10 -7.47 2.89
N TYR A 20 -13.64 -8.05 1.83
CA TYR A 20 -12.92 -8.96 0.94
C TYR A 20 -11.76 -8.25 0.21
N VAL A 21 -11.91 -6.99 -0.26
CA VAL A 21 -10.80 -6.22 -0.84
C VAL A 21 -9.63 -6.11 0.14
N ILE A 22 -9.91 -5.68 1.38
CA ILE A 22 -8.88 -5.48 2.41
C ILE A 22 -8.20 -6.80 2.76
N LEU A 23 -8.98 -7.88 2.90
CA LEU A 23 -8.42 -9.20 3.16
C LEU A 23 -7.59 -9.74 1.99
N LEU A 24 -8.01 -9.52 0.74
CA LEU A 24 -7.20 -9.90 -0.43
C LEU A 24 -5.86 -9.17 -0.44
N THR A 25 -5.85 -7.86 -0.16
CA THR A 25 -4.61 -7.09 -0.05
C THR A 25 -3.67 -7.73 0.97
N ARG A 26 -4.20 -8.13 2.14
CA ARG A 26 -3.44 -8.79 3.19
C ARG A 26 -2.98 -10.20 2.81
N LEU A 27 -3.85 -11.02 2.23
CA LEU A 27 -3.54 -12.38 1.80
C LEU A 27 -2.48 -12.39 0.69
N PHE A 28 -2.59 -11.46 -0.28
CA PHE A 28 -1.62 -11.35 -1.36
C PHE A 28 -0.27 -10.76 -0.91
N SER A 29 -0.21 -9.97 0.16
CA SER A 29 1.08 -9.59 0.75
C SER A 29 1.83 -10.80 1.32
N ILE A 30 1.10 -11.80 1.84
CA ILE A 30 1.68 -13.03 2.36
C ILE A 30 2.09 -14.01 1.26
N ILE A 31 1.17 -14.33 0.32
CA ILE A 31 1.41 -15.37 -0.70
C ILE A 31 2.24 -14.87 -1.88
N GLN A 32 2.19 -13.55 -2.16
CA GLN A 32 2.91 -12.87 -3.24
C GLN A 32 3.64 -11.64 -2.68
N TRP A 33 3.34 -10.40 -3.16
CA TRP A 33 3.92 -9.14 -2.69
C TRP A 33 2.87 -8.03 -2.57
N HIS A 34 3.13 -7.07 -1.72
CA HIS A 34 2.19 -6.01 -1.34
C HIS A 34 1.76 -5.05 -2.47
N HIS A 35 2.56 -4.88 -3.54
CA HIS A 35 2.20 -3.99 -4.67
C HIS A 35 1.01 -4.49 -5.50
N PHE A 36 0.55 -5.73 -5.29
CA PHE A 36 -0.74 -6.18 -5.82
C PHE A 36 -1.96 -5.48 -5.18
N ALA A 37 -1.77 -4.67 -4.13
CA ALA A 37 -2.87 -3.91 -3.51
C ALA A 37 -3.64 -3.04 -4.51
N TYR A 38 -2.92 -2.31 -5.39
CA TYR A 38 -3.57 -1.51 -6.45
C TYR A 38 -4.36 -2.36 -7.44
N MET A 39 -3.87 -3.56 -7.74
CA MET A 39 -4.59 -4.53 -8.56
C MET A 39 -5.90 -4.97 -7.87
N MET A 40 -5.91 -5.13 -6.54
CA MET A 40 -7.11 -5.56 -5.81
C MET A 40 -8.24 -4.52 -5.89
N ILE A 41 -7.93 -3.23 -5.80
CA ILE A 41 -8.91 -2.15 -5.96
C ILE A 41 -9.47 -2.16 -7.40
N SER A 42 -8.58 -2.23 -8.39
CA SER A 42 -8.96 -2.29 -9.81
C SER A 42 -9.86 -3.49 -10.12
N LEU A 43 -9.54 -4.63 -9.55
CA LEU A 43 -10.27 -5.89 -9.68
C LEU A 43 -11.69 -5.83 -9.08
N ALA A 44 -11.84 -5.21 -7.91
CA ALA A 44 -13.14 -4.99 -7.30
C ALA A 44 -14.03 -4.17 -8.25
N MET A 45 -13.50 -3.07 -8.77
CA MET A 45 -14.22 -2.19 -9.67
C MET A 45 -14.57 -2.86 -11.01
N LEU A 46 -13.70 -3.77 -11.53
CA LEU A 46 -14.01 -4.56 -12.71
C LEU A 46 -15.27 -5.41 -12.51
N GLY A 47 -15.39 -6.10 -11.37
CA GLY A 47 -16.59 -6.88 -11.04
C GLY A 47 -17.85 -6.02 -11.05
N TYR A 48 -17.77 -4.80 -10.50
CA TYR A 48 -18.86 -3.82 -10.54
C TYR A 48 -19.21 -3.43 -11.98
N GLY A 49 -18.24 -3.11 -12.81
CA GLY A 49 -18.46 -2.74 -14.22
C GLY A 49 -19.08 -3.88 -15.05
N VAL A 50 -18.57 -5.10 -14.91
CA VAL A 50 -19.10 -6.29 -15.60
C VAL A 50 -20.53 -6.59 -15.15
N SER A 51 -20.86 -6.36 -13.88
CA SER A 51 -22.24 -6.52 -13.39
C SER A 51 -23.21 -5.60 -14.13
N GLY A 52 -22.85 -4.34 -14.34
CA GLY A 52 -23.64 -3.37 -15.09
C GLY A 52 -23.94 -3.85 -16.52
N THR A 53 -22.93 -4.40 -17.19
CA THR A 53 -23.05 -5.00 -18.53
C THR A 53 -23.98 -6.19 -18.51
N LEU A 54 -23.77 -7.14 -17.60
CA LEU A 54 -24.60 -8.34 -17.46
C LEU A 54 -26.08 -7.97 -17.22
N LEU A 55 -26.30 -7.01 -16.34
CA LEU A 55 -27.65 -6.52 -16.04
C LEU A 55 -28.31 -5.84 -17.23
N THR A 56 -27.55 -5.12 -18.06
CA THR A 56 -28.07 -4.53 -19.29
C THR A 56 -28.58 -5.61 -20.25
N LEU A 57 -27.75 -6.62 -20.49
CA LEU A 57 -28.04 -7.70 -21.44
C LEU A 57 -29.18 -8.62 -20.94
N LEU A 58 -29.24 -8.90 -19.65
CA LEU A 58 -30.15 -9.88 -19.06
C LEU A 58 -31.33 -9.23 -18.32
N ARG A 59 -31.51 -7.91 -18.36
CA ARG A 59 -32.52 -7.15 -17.63
C ARG A 59 -33.91 -7.75 -17.75
N LYS A 60 -34.34 -8.07 -18.96
CA LYS A 60 -35.67 -8.63 -19.28
C LYS A 60 -35.92 -10.00 -18.59
N ARG A 61 -34.85 -10.77 -18.30
CA ARG A 61 -34.95 -12.10 -17.66
C ARG A 61 -34.79 -12.01 -16.14
N LEU A 62 -33.96 -11.08 -15.65
CA LEU A 62 -33.59 -11.01 -14.22
C LEU A 62 -34.59 -10.22 -13.38
N LEU A 63 -35.10 -9.09 -13.89
CA LEU A 63 -36.02 -8.23 -13.12
C LEU A 63 -37.35 -8.88 -12.73
N PRO A 64 -38.00 -9.74 -13.54
CA PRO A 64 -39.22 -10.42 -13.11
C PRO A 64 -39.04 -11.28 -11.86
N ASN A 65 -37.84 -11.89 -11.72
CA ASN A 65 -37.50 -12.77 -10.61
C ASN A 65 -36.54 -12.11 -9.61
N TYR A 66 -36.66 -10.79 -9.44
CA TYR A 66 -35.72 -9.96 -8.65
C TYR A 66 -35.34 -10.57 -7.31
N GLY A 67 -36.30 -11.02 -6.50
CA GLY A 67 -36.03 -11.53 -5.16
C GLY A 67 -35.15 -12.79 -5.16
N ILE A 68 -35.44 -13.73 -6.07
CA ILE A 68 -34.68 -14.99 -6.21
C ILE A 68 -33.25 -14.66 -6.72
N VAL A 69 -33.17 -13.84 -7.77
CA VAL A 69 -31.88 -13.48 -8.36
C VAL A 69 -31.00 -12.73 -7.37
N PHE A 70 -31.58 -11.81 -6.58
CA PHE A 70 -30.85 -11.09 -5.52
C PHE A 70 -30.30 -12.06 -4.47
N ALA A 71 -31.15 -12.99 -3.97
CA ALA A 71 -30.71 -13.96 -2.95
C ALA A 71 -29.61 -14.90 -3.49
N LEU A 72 -29.72 -15.35 -4.74
CA LEU A 72 -28.71 -16.18 -5.39
C LEU A 72 -27.39 -15.41 -5.60
N CYS A 73 -27.44 -14.17 -6.05
CA CYS A 73 -26.24 -13.34 -6.19
C CYS A 73 -25.57 -13.07 -4.84
N ALA A 74 -26.34 -12.78 -3.79
CA ALA A 74 -25.80 -12.59 -2.45
C ALA A 74 -25.14 -13.87 -1.90
N ALA A 75 -25.74 -15.04 -2.08
CA ALA A 75 -25.13 -16.31 -1.70
C ALA A 75 -23.86 -16.59 -2.51
N ALA A 76 -23.94 -16.39 -3.84
CA ALA A 76 -22.80 -16.59 -4.74
C ALA A 76 -21.62 -15.66 -4.42
N SER A 77 -21.87 -14.41 -4.00
CA SER A 77 -20.80 -13.50 -3.59
C SER A 77 -20.04 -14.04 -2.37
N GLY A 78 -20.74 -14.56 -1.36
CA GLY A 78 -20.11 -15.18 -0.19
C GLY A 78 -19.34 -16.46 -0.52
N ILE A 79 -19.94 -17.38 -1.27
CA ILE A 79 -19.31 -18.65 -1.65
C ILE A 79 -18.08 -18.41 -2.54
N SER A 80 -18.23 -17.54 -3.53
CA SER A 80 -17.14 -17.25 -4.47
C SER A 80 -16.00 -16.46 -3.82
N ALA A 81 -16.23 -15.68 -2.76
CA ALA A 81 -15.17 -14.96 -2.05
C ALA A 81 -14.11 -15.93 -1.51
N LEU A 82 -14.52 -17.02 -0.88
CA LEU A 82 -13.60 -18.06 -0.44
C LEU A 82 -13.13 -18.94 -1.61
N GLY A 83 -14.05 -19.42 -2.45
CA GLY A 83 -13.76 -20.34 -3.55
C GLY A 83 -12.79 -19.77 -4.58
N ALA A 84 -12.97 -18.50 -4.99
CA ALA A 84 -12.06 -17.84 -5.90
C ALA A 84 -10.63 -17.71 -5.34
N PHE A 85 -10.49 -17.38 -4.05
CA PHE A 85 -9.18 -17.34 -3.40
C PHE A 85 -8.53 -18.72 -3.33
N LEU A 86 -9.27 -19.76 -2.95
CA LEU A 86 -8.74 -21.14 -2.87
C LEU A 86 -8.27 -21.65 -4.24
N ILE A 87 -8.95 -21.29 -5.33
CA ILE A 87 -8.53 -21.63 -6.69
C ILE A 87 -7.35 -20.74 -7.11
N ALA A 88 -7.41 -19.45 -6.81
CA ALA A 88 -6.38 -18.47 -7.16
C ALA A 88 -4.98 -18.86 -6.63
N GLN A 89 -4.90 -19.35 -5.40
CA GLN A 89 -3.62 -19.79 -4.82
C GLN A 89 -3.07 -21.10 -5.42
N GLN A 90 -3.85 -21.80 -6.27
CA GLN A 90 -3.36 -22.98 -7.00
C GLN A 90 -2.75 -22.61 -8.35
N LEU A 91 -3.00 -21.40 -8.84
CA LEU A 91 -2.44 -20.96 -10.11
C LEU A 91 -0.93 -20.76 -9.96
N PRO A 92 -0.12 -21.32 -10.88
CA PRO A 92 1.33 -21.17 -10.83
C PRO A 92 1.76 -19.80 -11.38
N PHE A 93 1.17 -18.75 -10.84
CA PHE A 93 1.51 -17.38 -11.20
C PHE A 93 2.69 -16.90 -10.38
N ASN A 94 3.69 -16.37 -11.07
CA ASN A 94 4.83 -15.71 -10.45
C ASN A 94 5.19 -14.42 -11.19
N PRO A 95 5.11 -13.26 -10.54
CA PRO A 95 5.43 -12.00 -11.18
C PRO A 95 6.86 -11.88 -11.66
N LEU A 96 7.81 -12.56 -11.02
CA LEU A 96 9.21 -12.58 -11.43
C LEU A 96 9.42 -13.26 -12.77
N GLU A 97 8.58 -14.21 -13.13
CA GLU A 97 8.66 -14.98 -14.37
C GLU A 97 7.95 -14.31 -15.57
N ILE A 98 7.28 -13.18 -15.36
CA ILE A 98 6.41 -12.55 -16.38
C ILE A 98 7.17 -12.19 -17.66
N PHE A 99 8.47 -12.02 -17.59
CA PHE A 99 9.31 -11.65 -18.73
C PHE A 99 9.90 -12.83 -19.49
N TRP A 100 9.98 -14.01 -18.90
CA TRP A 100 10.57 -15.18 -19.58
C TRP A 100 9.64 -16.35 -19.77
N ASP A 101 8.52 -16.40 -19.03
CA ASP A 101 7.45 -17.38 -19.29
C ASP A 101 6.23 -16.69 -19.90
N ALA A 102 5.99 -16.95 -21.19
CA ALA A 102 4.85 -16.41 -21.92
C ALA A 102 3.47 -16.81 -21.34
N ARG A 103 3.41 -17.77 -20.40
CA ARG A 103 2.18 -18.18 -19.73
C ARG A 103 1.81 -17.24 -18.57
N GLN A 104 2.77 -16.53 -18.00
CA GLN A 104 2.54 -15.69 -16.82
C GLN A 104 1.53 -14.55 -17.04
N PRO A 105 1.52 -13.83 -18.18
CA PRO A 105 0.46 -12.86 -18.48
C PRO A 105 -0.93 -13.48 -18.54
N PHE A 106 -1.04 -14.74 -19.01
CA PHE A 106 -2.30 -15.47 -19.03
C PHE A 106 -2.73 -15.87 -17.61
N TYR A 107 -1.81 -16.37 -16.78
CA TYR A 107 -2.12 -16.68 -15.38
C TYR A 107 -2.52 -15.42 -14.60
N LEU A 108 -1.86 -14.27 -14.84
CA LEU A 108 -2.24 -12.99 -14.26
C LEU A 108 -3.68 -12.60 -14.68
N LEU A 109 -4.03 -12.74 -15.95
CA LEU A 109 -5.38 -12.48 -16.43
C LEU A 109 -6.40 -13.41 -15.77
N LEU A 110 -6.11 -14.71 -15.70
CA LEU A 110 -6.98 -15.70 -15.08
C LEU A 110 -7.19 -15.41 -13.59
N LEU A 111 -6.10 -15.08 -12.87
CA LEU A 111 -6.13 -14.64 -11.48
C LEU A 111 -7.05 -13.41 -11.31
N TYR A 112 -6.88 -12.42 -12.18
CA TYR A 112 -7.63 -11.19 -12.18
C TYR A 112 -9.12 -11.43 -12.39
N LEU A 113 -9.49 -12.24 -13.37
CA LEU A 113 -10.88 -12.57 -13.66
C LEU A 113 -11.52 -13.41 -12.54
N LEU A 114 -10.79 -14.39 -12.01
CA LEU A 114 -11.28 -15.27 -10.94
C LEU A 114 -11.59 -14.49 -9.66
N LEU A 115 -10.67 -13.61 -9.24
CA LEU A 115 -10.88 -12.81 -8.05
C LEU A 115 -11.92 -11.69 -8.23
N ALA A 116 -12.28 -11.33 -9.47
CA ALA A 116 -13.36 -10.38 -9.76
C ALA A 116 -14.76 -10.99 -9.57
N VAL A 117 -14.89 -12.32 -9.56
CA VAL A 117 -16.20 -13.02 -9.50
C VAL A 117 -17.02 -12.66 -8.26
N PRO A 118 -16.49 -12.61 -7.03
CA PRO A 118 -17.26 -12.19 -5.85
C PRO A 118 -17.84 -10.78 -5.99
N PHE A 119 -17.07 -9.88 -6.57
CA PHE A 119 -17.48 -8.49 -6.81
C PHE A 119 -18.57 -8.40 -7.89
N LEU A 120 -18.50 -9.24 -8.93
CA LEU A 120 -19.55 -9.34 -9.94
C LEU A 120 -20.91 -9.67 -9.29
N PHE A 121 -20.94 -10.65 -8.39
CA PHE A 121 -22.18 -11.06 -7.74
C PHE A 121 -22.67 -10.03 -6.71
N SER A 122 -21.78 -9.46 -5.90
CA SER A 122 -22.17 -8.41 -4.94
C SER A 122 -22.69 -7.16 -5.67
N ALA A 123 -22.02 -6.71 -6.70
CA ALA A 123 -22.44 -5.57 -7.51
C ALA A 123 -23.75 -5.85 -8.28
N SER A 124 -23.98 -7.12 -8.68
CA SER A 124 -25.27 -7.50 -9.29
C SER A 124 -26.45 -7.32 -8.35
N CYS A 125 -26.28 -7.58 -7.04
CA CYS A 125 -27.33 -7.28 -6.04
C CYS A 125 -27.68 -5.78 -6.02
N ILE A 126 -26.65 -4.92 -6.02
CA ILE A 126 -26.82 -3.46 -5.97
C ILE A 126 -27.44 -2.95 -7.27
N GLY A 127 -26.89 -3.36 -8.43
CA GLY A 127 -27.33 -2.94 -9.75
C GLY A 127 -28.77 -3.37 -10.07
N LEU A 128 -29.17 -4.62 -9.69
CA LEU A 128 -30.56 -5.08 -9.79
C LEU A 128 -31.50 -4.21 -8.96
N THR A 129 -31.04 -3.79 -7.78
CA THR A 129 -31.83 -2.93 -6.90
C THR A 129 -32.00 -1.53 -7.49
N PHE A 130 -30.95 -0.95 -8.08
CA PHE A 130 -31.06 0.30 -8.84
C PHE A 130 -32.03 0.18 -10.02
N ALA A 131 -31.95 -0.91 -10.79
CA ALA A 131 -32.81 -1.12 -11.93
C ALA A 131 -34.30 -1.29 -11.55
N ARG A 132 -34.60 -1.77 -10.34
CA ARG A 132 -35.98 -1.96 -9.83
C ARG A 132 -36.52 -0.75 -9.08
N TYR A 133 -35.65 -0.04 -8.33
CA TYR A 133 -36.02 1.02 -7.41
C TYR A 133 -35.30 2.34 -7.75
N GLY A 134 -35.28 2.73 -9.04
CA GLY A 134 -34.58 3.92 -9.53
C GLY A 134 -34.87 5.21 -8.77
N ALA A 135 -36.15 5.47 -8.42
CA ALA A 135 -36.57 6.60 -7.60
C ALA A 135 -35.93 6.64 -6.18
N ALA A 136 -35.53 5.49 -5.64
CA ALA A 136 -34.86 5.38 -4.35
C ALA A 136 -33.33 5.21 -4.47
N SER A 137 -32.73 5.54 -5.62
CA SER A 137 -31.31 5.35 -5.91
C SER A 137 -30.39 5.97 -4.86
N HIS A 138 -30.68 7.17 -4.38
CA HIS A 138 -29.95 7.86 -3.32
C HIS A 138 -29.91 7.06 -2.00
N ARG A 139 -30.99 6.36 -1.67
CA ARG A 139 -31.06 5.49 -0.46
C ARG A 139 -30.27 4.21 -0.67
N VAL A 140 -30.43 3.56 -1.82
CA VAL A 140 -29.71 2.34 -2.17
C VAL A 140 -28.21 2.61 -2.15
N TYR A 141 -27.74 3.67 -2.79
CA TYR A 141 -26.33 4.06 -2.81
C TYR A 141 -25.80 4.45 -1.43
N SER A 142 -26.62 5.14 -0.63
CA SER A 142 -26.26 5.45 0.76
C SER A 142 -26.00 4.17 1.59
N PHE A 143 -26.89 3.18 1.53
CA PHE A 143 -26.76 1.94 2.29
C PHE A 143 -25.66 1.04 1.74
N ASP A 144 -25.36 1.09 0.45
CA ASP A 144 -24.20 0.46 -0.17
C ASP A 144 -22.89 1.03 0.44
N LEU A 145 -22.71 2.33 0.41
CA LEU A 145 -21.53 2.99 0.95
C LEU A 145 -21.38 2.83 2.47
N LEU A 146 -22.50 2.88 3.23
CA LEU A 146 -22.49 2.63 4.67
C LEU A 146 -22.12 1.19 4.99
N GLY A 147 -22.60 0.24 4.19
CA GLY A 147 -22.22 -1.16 4.30
C GLY A 147 -20.73 -1.35 4.03
N ALA A 148 -20.23 -0.76 2.95
CA ALA A 148 -18.83 -0.78 2.59
C ALA A 148 -17.93 -0.18 3.70
N ALA A 149 -18.32 0.97 4.28
CA ALA A 149 -17.64 1.56 5.44
C ALA A 149 -17.58 0.61 6.64
N GLY A 150 -18.72 -0.04 6.96
CA GLY A 150 -18.77 -1.08 8.00
C GLY A 150 -17.86 -2.28 7.69
N GLY A 151 -17.75 -2.65 6.42
CA GLY A 151 -16.86 -3.71 5.94
C GLY A 151 -15.39 -3.40 6.16
N CYS A 152 -14.95 -2.15 5.99
CA CYS A 152 -13.59 -1.71 6.29
C CYS A 152 -13.23 -1.94 7.76
N LEU A 153 -14.10 -1.49 8.67
CA LEU A 153 -13.88 -1.65 10.11
C LEU A 153 -13.90 -3.12 10.52
N LEU A 154 -14.85 -3.88 9.96
CA LEU A 154 -14.96 -5.31 10.23
C LEU A 154 -13.72 -6.08 9.76
N ALA A 155 -13.19 -5.80 8.57
CA ALA A 155 -11.97 -6.44 8.07
C ALA A 155 -10.79 -6.19 9.01
N LEU A 156 -10.60 -4.94 9.44
CA LEU A 156 -9.55 -4.58 10.40
C LEU A 156 -9.72 -5.33 11.72
N LEU A 157 -10.94 -5.32 12.28
CA LEU A 157 -11.26 -6.04 13.52
C LEU A 157 -10.97 -7.54 13.39
N LEU A 158 -11.39 -8.15 12.28
CA LEU A 158 -11.15 -9.59 12.04
C LEU A 158 -9.66 -9.92 11.97
N LEU A 159 -8.84 -9.05 11.36
CA LEU A 159 -7.38 -9.25 11.28
C LEU A 159 -6.67 -9.13 12.65
N PHE A 160 -7.25 -8.41 13.62
CA PHE A 160 -6.76 -8.43 15.00
C PHE A 160 -7.13 -9.71 15.76
N LEU A 161 -8.29 -10.29 15.46
CA LEU A 161 -8.86 -11.40 16.21
C LEU A 161 -8.56 -12.77 15.59
N LEU A 162 -8.41 -12.84 14.28
CA LEU A 162 -8.33 -14.09 13.52
C LEU A 162 -7.14 -14.11 12.56
N PRO A 163 -6.56 -15.28 12.28
CA PRO A 163 -5.64 -15.44 11.15
C PRO A 163 -6.32 -15.09 9.83
N PRO A 164 -5.57 -14.63 8.80
CA PRO A 164 -6.13 -14.11 7.55
C PRO A 164 -7.11 -15.06 6.85
N MET A 165 -6.84 -16.36 6.86
CA MET A 165 -7.74 -17.38 6.28
C MET A 165 -9.05 -17.53 7.05
N ALA A 166 -9.01 -17.46 8.38
CA ALA A 166 -10.23 -17.51 9.21
C ALA A 166 -11.06 -16.22 9.03
N ALA A 167 -10.39 -15.07 8.91
CA ALA A 167 -11.04 -13.80 8.59
C ALA A 167 -11.74 -13.86 7.22
N LEU A 168 -11.12 -14.48 6.19
CA LEU A 168 -11.73 -14.67 4.89
C LEU A 168 -12.99 -15.54 4.97
N ARG A 169 -12.96 -16.64 5.75
CA ARG A 169 -14.15 -17.46 6.00
C ARG A 169 -15.27 -16.63 6.65
N ALA A 170 -14.94 -15.82 7.65
CA ALA A 170 -15.92 -14.96 8.34
C ALA A 170 -16.56 -13.94 7.38
N VAL A 171 -15.77 -13.33 6.49
CA VAL A 171 -16.28 -12.39 5.48
C VAL A 171 -17.18 -13.09 4.45
N SER A 172 -16.87 -14.33 4.07
CA SER A 172 -17.72 -15.12 3.17
C SER A 172 -19.14 -15.34 3.74
N LEU A 173 -19.28 -15.41 5.08
CA LEU A 173 -20.57 -15.55 5.74
C LEU A 173 -21.46 -14.31 5.59
N LEU A 174 -20.91 -13.11 5.34
CA LEU A 174 -21.70 -11.89 5.13
C LEU A 174 -22.59 -11.99 3.89
N GLY A 175 -22.05 -12.56 2.79
CA GLY A 175 -22.83 -12.82 1.59
C GLY A 175 -23.98 -13.79 1.84
N LEU A 176 -23.73 -14.88 2.60
CA LEU A 176 -24.74 -15.84 3.00
C LEU A 176 -25.79 -15.21 3.93
N ALA A 177 -25.39 -14.37 4.87
CA ALA A 177 -26.29 -13.62 5.74
C ALA A 177 -27.19 -12.66 4.95
N GLY A 178 -26.61 -11.95 3.97
CA GLY A 178 -27.34 -11.12 3.01
C GLY A 178 -28.38 -11.91 2.22
N ALA A 179 -28.01 -13.10 1.76
CA ALA A 179 -28.92 -14.03 1.08
C ALA A 179 -30.05 -14.52 1.99
N ALA A 180 -29.72 -14.92 3.22
CA ALA A 180 -30.71 -15.36 4.21
C ALA A 180 -31.72 -14.25 4.52
N LEU A 181 -31.25 -13.03 4.71
CA LEU A 181 -32.11 -11.86 4.93
C LEU A 181 -33.01 -11.60 3.71
N ALA A 182 -32.48 -11.74 2.48
CA ALA A 182 -33.27 -11.60 1.26
C ALA A 182 -34.36 -12.71 1.15
N VAL A 183 -34.03 -13.96 1.49
CA VAL A 183 -35.00 -15.08 1.54
C VAL A 183 -36.13 -14.76 2.48
N CYS A 184 -35.86 -14.20 3.66
CA CYS A 184 -36.88 -13.79 4.62
C CYS A 184 -37.71 -12.61 4.10
N LEU A 185 -37.07 -11.56 3.59
CA LEU A 185 -37.74 -10.33 3.14
C LEU A 185 -38.67 -10.56 1.95
N PHE A 186 -38.29 -11.44 1.02
CA PHE A 186 -39.06 -11.75 -0.18
C PHE A 186 -39.91 -13.01 -0.03
N ASN A 187 -39.89 -13.65 1.13
CA ASN A 187 -40.62 -14.88 1.46
C ASN A 187 -40.37 -16.03 0.44
N LEU A 188 -39.09 -16.26 0.14
CA LEU A 188 -38.63 -17.22 -0.86
C LEU A 188 -38.48 -18.61 -0.24
N ARG A 189 -39.62 -19.28 0.05
CA ARG A 189 -39.58 -20.63 0.63
C ARG A 189 -38.56 -20.80 1.75
N PRO A 190 -38.61 -20.02 2.83
CA PRO A 190 -37.53 -19.93 3.83
C PRO A 190 -37.22 -21.30 4.46
N PHE A 191 -38.20 -22.17 4.60
CA PHE A 191 -38.04 -23.51 5.13
C PHE A 191 -37.06 -24.39 4.36
N PHE A 192 -36.89 -24.14 3.05
CA PHE A 192 -35.94 -24.87 2.20
C PHE A 192 -34.58 -24.15 2.09
N PHE A 193 -34.58 -22.85 1.79
CA PHE A 193 -33.37 -22.13 1.51
C PHE A 193 -32.53 -21.76 2.76
N LEU A 194 -33.15 -21.50 3.91
CA LEU A 194 -32.38 -21.18 5.12
C LEU A 194 -31.55 -22.37 5.65
N PRO A 195 -32.07 -23.62 5.73
CA PRO A 195 -31.23 -24.76 6.07
C PRO A 195 -30.10 -25.00 5.07
N LEU A 196 -30.36 -24.85 3.77
CA LEU A 196 -29.31 -24.96 2.74
C LEU A 196 -28.20 -23.95 2.96
N LEU A 197 -28.51 -22.68 3.20
CA LEU A 197 -27.53 -21.65 3.50
C LEU A 197 -26.77 -21.94 4.80
N ALA A 198 -27.45 -22.49 5.82
CA ALA A 198 -26.82 -22.88 7.07
C ALA A 198 -25.82 -24.04 6.88
N VAL A 199 -26.16 -25.04 6.05
CA VAL A 199 -25.24 -26.13 5.70
C VAL A 199 -24.02 -25.60 4.94
N ILE A 200 -24.21 -24.72 3.99
CA ILE A 200 -23.10 -24.08 3.25
C ILE A 200 -22.21 -23.30 4.24
N ALA A 201 -22.79 -22.51 5.14
CA ALA A 201 -22.04 -21.78 6.16
C ALA A 201 -21.23 -22.72 7.07
N LEU A 202 -21.82 -23.86 7.47
CA LEU A 202 -21.15 -24.90 8.27
C LEU A 202 -19.96 -25.50 7.50
N ILE A 203 -20.14 -25.81 6.22
CA ILE A 203 -19.05 -26.33 5.37
C ILE A 203 -17.92 -25.30 5.28
N ILE A 204 -18.22 -24.03 5.02
CA ILE A 204 -17.21 -22.96 4.93
C ILE A 204 -16.43 -22.83 6.24
N THR A 205 -17.09 -22.96 7.39
CA THR A 205 -16.44 -22.74 8.69
C THR A 205 -15.69 -23.93 9.22
N MET A 206 -16.25 -25.15 9.07
CA MET A 206 -15.77 -26.34 9.80
C MET A 206 -15.32 -27.50 8.91
N ALA A 207 -15.90 -27.69 7.72
CA ALA A 207 -15.69 -28.90 6.92
C ALA A 207 -14.56 -28.80 5.88
N LEU A 208 -13.93 -27.63 5.71
CA LEU A 208 -12.84 -27.49 4.73
C LEU A 208 -11.55 -28.14 5.25
N PRO A 209 -10.91 -29.02 4.47
CA PRO A 209 -9.63 -29.61 4.84
C PRO A 209 -8.55 -28.57 5.11
N SER A 210 -7.71 -28.81 6.12
CA SER A 210 -6.59 -27.92 6.46
C SER A 210 -5.62 -27.72 5.30
N SER A 211 -5.39 -28.77 4.49
CA SER A 211 -4.54 -28.72 3.29
C SER A 211 -5.01 -27.73 2.21
N TRP A 212 -6.32 -27.46 2.15
CA TRP A 212 -6.89 -26.48 1.22
C TRP A 212 -6.78 -25.05 1.74
N THR A 213 -6.77 -24.90 3.05
CA THR A 213 -6.80 -23.59 3.72
C THR A 213 -5.42 -23.11 4.16
N GLN A 214 -4.39 -23.94 3.98
CA GLN A 214 -3.00 -23.55 4.16
C GLN A 214 -2.60 -22.54 3.06
N LEU A 215 -1.98 -21.44 3.46
CA LEU A 215 -1.50 -20.43 2.52
C LEU A 215 -0.31 -20.96 1.72
N ARG A 216 -0.40 -20.87 0.41
CA ARG A 216 0.68 -21.27 -0.50
C ARG A 216 1.49 -20.05 -0.90
N MET A 217 2.61 -19.85 -0.25
CA MET A 217 3.52 -18.76 -0.56
C MET A 217 4.27 -19.03 -1.87
N SER A 218 4.61 -17.97 -2.58
CA SER A 218 5.47 -18.06 -3.77
C SER A 218 6.79 -18.77 -3.44
N PRO A 219 7.28 -19.69 -4.29
CA PRO A 219 8.56 -20.37 -4.09
C PRO A 219 9.77 -19.40 -4.11
N TYR A 220 9.58 -18.19 -4.59
CA TYR A 220 10.61 -17.15 -4.61
C TYR A 220 10.67 -16.31 -3.34
N LYS A 221 9.75 -16.50 -2.41
CA LYS A 221 9.84 -15.86 -1.10
C LYS A 221 10.96 -16.46 -0.25
N SER A 222 11.65 -15.62 0.49
CA SER A 222 12.80 -16.00 1.32
C SER A 222 12.46 -17.12 2.29
N LEU A 223 11.28 -17.09 2.92
CA LEU A 223 10.82 -18.18 3.79
C LEU A 223 10.64 -19.50 3.04
N SER A 224 10.03 -19.45 1.83
CA SER A 224 9.84 -20.65 1.01
C SER A 224 11.17 -21.28 0.61
N GLN A 225 12.16 -20.45 0.25
CA GLN A 225 13.52 -20.92 -0.07
C GLN A 225 14.22 -21.48 1.17
N THR A 226 14.08 -20.79 2.31
CA THR A 226 14.67 -21.25 3.58
C THR A 226 14.12 -22.59 4.02
N LEU A 227 12.81 -22.82 3.88
CA LEU A 227 12.18 -24.10 4.26
C LEU A 227 12.57 -25.28 3.36
N GLN A 228 13.19 -25.03 2.20
CA GLN A 228 13.78 -26.09 1.37
C GLN A 228 15.12 -26.60 1.90
N VAL A 229 15.76 -25.85 2.80
CA VAL A 229 17.04 -26.29 3.42
C VAL A 229 16.75 -27.45 4.37
N PRO A 230 17.50 -28.57 4.26
CA PRO A 230 17.28 -29.73 5.13
C PRO A 230 17.34 -29.39 6.62
N GLY A 231 16.36 -29.85 7.38
CA GLY A 231 16.27 -29.66 8.82
C GLY A 231 15.62 -28.34 9.25
N MET A 232 15.28 -27.44 8.30
CA MET A 232 14.53 -26.23 8.60
C MET A 232 13.06 -26.55 8.89
N HIS A 233 12.52 -25.95 9.95
CA HIS A 233 11.12 -26.12 10.33
C HIS A 233 10.58 -24.84 10.98
N VAL A 234 9.28 -24.69 10.90
CA VAL A 234 8.57 -23.58 11.56
C VAL A 234 8.39 -23.90 13.04
N VAL A 235 8.85 -22.97 13.88
CA VAL A 235 8.73 -23.08 15.35
C VAL A 235 7.43 -22.45 15.84
N VAL A 236 7.14 -21.23 15.36
CA VAL A 236 5.94 -20.49 15.76
C VAL A 236 5.49 -19.54 14.66
N GLU A 237 4.17 -19.36 14.55
CA GLU A 237 3.56 -18.33 13.72
C GLU A 237 2.72 -17.36 14.55
N ARG A 238 2.81 -16.07 14.26
CA ARG A 238 1.99 -15.00 14.87
C ARG A 238 1.45 -14.10 13.80
N SER A 239 0.14 -13.99 13.73
CA SER A 239 -0.53 -13.10 12.78
C SER A 239 -0.94 -11.80 13.46
N SER A 240 -0.77 -10.69 12.75
CA SER A 240 -1.28 -9.37 13.09
C SER A 240 -1.79 -8.66 11.82
N PRO A 241 -2.51 -7.56 11.93
CA PRO A 241 -2.80 -6.73 10.77
C PRO A 241 -1.53 -6.23 10.05
N LEU A 242 -0.40 -6.10 10.77
CA LEU A 242 0.85 -5.57 10.25
C LEU A 242 1.66 -6.61 9.49
N GLY A 243 1.67 -7.86 9.95
CA GLY A 243 2.48 -8.93 9.36
C GLY A 243 2.09 -10.32 9.87
N LEU A 244 2.41 -11.34 9.06
CA LEU A 244 2.49 -12.73 9.50
C LEU A 244 3.95 -13.01 9.86
N LEU A 245 4.24 -13.09 11.13
CA LEU A 245 5.56 -13.45 11.64
C LEU A 245 5.69 -14.96 11.68
N THR A 246 6.69 -15.50 11.00
CA THR A 246 7.02 -16.92 10.99
C THR A 246 8.44 -17.12 11.51
N VAL A 247 8.58 -17.80 12.64
CA VAL A 247 9.88 -18.12 13.23
C VAL A 247 10.29 -19.50 12.77
N VAL A 248 11.51 -19.59 12.24
CA VAL A 248 12.09 -20.83 11.75
C VAL A 248 13.43 -21.13 12.40
N GLU A 249 13.71 -22.40 12.54
CA GLU A 249 14.93 -22.94 13.10
C GLU A 249 15.39 -24.17 12.32
N SER A 250 16.69 -24.42 12.34
CA SER A 250 17.25 -25.68 11.85
C SER A 250 18.07 -26.38 12.93
N SER A 251 17.94 -27.70 13.00
CA SER A 251 18.79 -28.56 13.83
C SER A 251 20.13 -28.92 13.16
N HIS A 252 20.23 -28.77 11.82
CA HIS A 252 21.37 -29.23 11.04
C HIS A 252 22.18 -28.05 10.44
N THR A 253 21.49 -27.03 9.92
CA THR A 253 22.12 -25.92 9.22
C THR A 253 21.85 -24.62 9.99
N PRO A 254 22.84 -24.08 10.73
CA PRO A 254 22.63 -22.88 11.52
C PRO A 254 22.37 -21.67 10.61
N PHE A 255 21.48 -20.77 11.04
CA PHE A 255 21.41 -19.44 10.45
C PHE A 255 22.68 -18.67 10.74
N ARG A 256 23.20 -17.94 9.73
CA ARG A 256 24.35 -17.06 9.83
C ARG A 256 24.01 -15.73 9.17
N HIS A 257 23.00 -15.07 9.73
CA HIS A 257 22.55 -13.80 9.21
C HIS A 257 23.30 -12.64 9.89
N ALA A 258 24.23 -12.07 9.20
CA ALA A 258 25.00 -10.90 9.64
C ALA A 258 25.26 -9.99 8.43
N PRO A 259 24.25 -9.22 7.97
CA PRO A 259 24.44 -8.34 6.82
C PRO A 259 25.50 -7.29 7.10
N GLY A 260 26.39 -7.08 6.13
CA GLY A 260 27.50 -6.14 6.28
C GLY A 260 28.71 -6.65 7.05
N LEU A 261 28.72 -7.93 7.41
CA LEU A 261 29.89 -8.56 8.03
C LEU A 261 31.09 -8.49 7.11
N SER A 262 32.24 -8.12 7.68
CA SER A 262 33.53 -8.15 6.98
C SER A 262 33.85 -9.57 6.49
N LEU A 263 34.44 -9.70 5.31
CA LEU A 263 34.96 -10.96 4.80
C LEU A 263 36.16 -11.49 5.61
N ASN A 264 36.81 -10.60 6.39
CA ASN A 264 37.91 -10.94 7.27
C ASN A 264 37.46 -11.27 8.70
N ALA A 265 36.12 -11.25 8.99
CA ALA A 265 35.63 -11.59 10.31
C ALA A 265 35.93 -13.05 10.65
N VAL A 266 36.65 -13.27 11.75
CA VAL A 266 36.99 -14.61 12.23
C VAL A 266 35.84 -15.22 13.02
N GLN A 267 35.03 -14.39 13.64
CA GLN A 267 33.96 -14.83 14.54
C GLN A 267 32.63 -14.92 13.78
N GLU A 268 32.00 -16.10 13.89
CA GLU A 268 30.68 -16.33 13.32
C GLU A 268 29.56 -15.93 14.28
N PRO A 269 28.38 -15.57 13.78
CA PRO A 269 27.22 -15.33 14.63
C PRO A 269 26.91 -16.58 15.50
N PRO A 270 26.56 -16.40 16.79
CA PRO A 270 26.00 -17.47 17.60
C PRO A 270 24.71 -18.04 16.98
N ARG A 271 24.18 -19.13 17.58
CA ARG A 271 22.91 -19.71 17.11
C ARG A 271 21.83 -18.62 16.94
N GLN A 272 21.14 -18.65 15.81
CA GLN A 272 20.11 -17.70 15.43
C GLN A 272 18.81 -18.43 15.07
N LEU A 273 17.68 -17.76 15.36
CA LEU A 273 16.37 -18.10 14.80
C LEU A 273 16.06 -17.07 13.70
N GLY A 274 15.52 -17.53 12.58
CA GLY A 274 15.05 -16.63 11.52
C GLY A 274 13.60 -16.22 11.78
N ILE A 275 13.30 -14.92 11.86
CA ILE A 275 11.95 -14.39 11.94
C ILE A 275 11.63 -13.74 10.60
N PHE A 276 10.65 -14.27 9.87
CA PHE A 276 10.20 -13.76 8.59
C PHE A 276 8.89 -13.01 8.75
N THR A 277 8.81 -11.85 8.11
CA THR A 277 7.56 -11.08 8.02
C THR A 277 6.95 -11.26 6.64
N ASP A 278 5.72 -11.76 6.57
CA ASP A 278 5.02 -12.08 5.31
C ASP A 278 5.84 -12.95 4.35
N GLY A 279 6.65 -13.82 4.91
CA GLY A 279 7.48 -14.75 4.16
C GLY A 279 8.75 -14.16 3.53
N ASP A 280 9.04 -12.87 3.73
CA ASP A 280 10.25 -12.22 3.20
C ASP A 280 11.09 -11.62 4.32
N GLY A 281 10.77 -10.46 4.81
CA GLY A 281 11.56 -9.68 5.75
C GLY A 281 12.26 -10.49 6.85
N LEU A 282 13.47 -11.01 6.59
CA LEU A 282 14.23 -11.79 7.57
C LEU A 282 14.87 -10.89 8.64
N SER A 283 14.53 -11.12 9.88
CA SER A 283 15.20 -10.56 11.06
C SER A 283 15.76 -11.71 11.90
N ALA A 284 17.04 -11.66 12.22
CA ALA A 284 17.69 -12.76 12.95
C ALA A 284 17.67 -12.51 14.45
N LEU A 285 16.99 -13.38 15.19
CA LEU A 285 17.05 -13.41 16.64
C LEU A 285 18.30 -14.19 17.06
N THR A 286 19.32 -13.50 17.55
CA THR A 286 20.60 -14.09 17.97
C THR A 286 20.52 -14.56 19.41
N ARG A 287 21.04 -15.76 19.70
CA ARG A 287 21.16 -16.27 21.06
C ARG A 287 22.11 -15.40 21.86
N PHE A 288 21.62 -14.94 23.00
CA PHE A 288 22.38 -14.14 23.92
C PHE A 288 22.22 -14.69 25.35
N ASP A 289 23.30 -14.96 26.03
CA ASP A 289 23.31 -15.50 27.38
C ASP A 289 23.85 -14.50 28.44
N GLY A 290 23.96 -13.23 28.04
CA GLY A 290 24.53 -12.16 28.87
C GLY A 290 26.02 -11.92 28.65
N ARG A 291 26.73 -12.83 27.96
CA ARG A 291 28.15 -12.66 27.60
C ARG A 291 28.27 -11.93 26.27
N LEU A 292 29.08 -10.90 26.20
CA LEU A 292 29.26 -10.06 25.03
C LEU A 292 30.28 -10.63 24.03
N GLU A 293 31.23 -11.48 24.48
CA GLU A 293 32.31 -11.99 23.63
C GLU A 293 31.78 -12.74 22.40
N PRO A 294 30.74 -13.61 22.48
CA PRO A 294 30.23 -14.27 21.28
C PRO A 294 29.57 -13.34 20.27
N LEU A 295 29.21 -12.10 20.68
CA LEU A 295 28.60 -11.10 19.85
C LEU A 295 29.61 -10.18 19.14
N ALA A 296 30.92 -10.35 19.35
CA ALA A 296 31.94 -9.46 18.79
C ALA A 296 31.93 -9.42 17.23
N TYR A 297 31.28 -10.39 16.55
CA TYR A 297 31.03 -10.31 15.11
C TYR A 297 30.25 -9.04 14.70
N LEU A 298 29.39 -8.52 15.59
CA LEU A 298 28.62 -7.30 15.32
C LEU A 298 29.50 -6.06 15.19
N ASP A 299 30.69 -6.06 15.81
CA ASP A 299 31.70 -5.01 15.61
C ASP A 299 32.42 -5.11 14.25
N GLN A 300 32.27 -6.25 13.56
CA GLN A 300 32.85 -6.47 12.24
C GLN A 300 31.88 -6.14 11.09
N THR A 301 30.83 -5.35 11.35
CA THR A 301 29.85 -4.92 10.36
C THR A 301 30.02 -3.46 10.00
N THR A 302 29.56 -3.04 8.80
CA THR A 302 29.64 -1.62 8.40
C THR A 302 28.84 -0.69 9.29
N SER A 303 27.76 -1.18 9.93
CA SER A 303 26.92 -0.43 10.85
C SER A 303 27.58 -0.13 12.21
N ALA A 304 28.71 -0.80 12.54
CA ALA A 304 29.42 -0.58 13.80
C ALA A 304 30.24 0.73 13.82
N LEU A 305 30.57 1.29 12.66
CA LEU A 305 31.42 2.48 12.56
C LEU A 305 31.04 3.64 13.51
N PRO A 306 29.75 4.07 13.63
CA PRO A 306 29.42 5.22 14.48
C PRO A 306 29.76 5.01 15.96
N TYR A 307 29.80 3.77 16.45
CA TYR A 307 30.15 3.46 17.84
C TYR A 307 31.65 3.68 18.14
N HIS A 308 32.49 3.64 17.12
CA HIS A 308 33.93 3.97 17.26
C HIS A 308 34.18 5.47 17.23
N LEU A 309 33.23 6.25 16.69
CA LEU A 309 33.34 7.72 16.62
C LEU A 309 32.76 8.42 17.83
N LEU A 310 31.85 7.78 18.56
CA LEU A 310 31.08 8.38 19.66
C LEU A 310 31.48 7.74 20.99
N ARG A 311 31.55 8.55 22.05
CA ARG A 311 31.84 8.09 23.41
C ARG A 311 30.55 8.01 24.22
N GLN A 312 30.20 6.81 24.73
CA GLN A 312 29.00 6.55 25.52
C GLN A 312 27.74 7.24 24.98
N PRO A 313 27.35 7.00 23.71
CA PRO A 313 26.26 7.71 23.10
C PRO A 313 24.90 7.32 23.68
N HIS A 314 23.97 8.26 23.71
CA HIS A 314 22.53 7.95 23.80
C HIS A 314 22.06 7.55 22.40
N VAL A 315 21.65 6.31 22.22
CA VAL A 315 21.37 5.70 20.91
C VAL A 315 19.89 5.49 20.72
N LEU A 316 19.41 5.87 19.55
CA LEU A 316 18.09 5.50 19.05
C LEU A 316 18.23 4.51 17.89
N VAL A 317 17.68 3.32 18.03
CA VAL A 317 17.63 2.28 16.98
C VAL A 317 16.23 2.26 16.37
N LEU A 318 16.12 2.60 15.10
CA LEU A 318 14.87 2.59 14.33
C LEU A 318 14.75 1.29 13.53
N GLY A 319 13.66 0.55 13.74
CA GLY A 319 13.44 -0.77 13.16
C GLY A 319 14.17 -1.87 13.92
N ALA A 320 13.98 -1.95 15.22
CA ALA A 320 14.73 -2.85 16.11
C ALA A 320 14.57 -4.34 15.77
N GLY A 321 13.42 -4.74 15.20
CA GLY A 321 13.18 -6.11 14.76
C GLY A 321 13.45 -7.17 15.83
N ALA A 322 14.30 -8.13 15.49
CA ALA A 322 14.76 -9.17 16.41
C ALA A 322 15.94 -8.72 17.32
N GLY A 323 16.35 -7.46 17.28
CA GLY A 323 17.27 -6.85 18.24
C GLY A 323 18.74 -6.82 17.84
N SER A 324 19.09 -7.04 16.57
CA SER A 324 20.51 -7.03 16.13
C SER A 324 21.20 -5.70 16.40
N GLY A 325 20.57 -4.55 16.09
CA GLY A 325 21.13 -3.22 16.39
C GLY A 325 21.19 -2.91 17.87
N VAL A 326 20.25 -3.43 18.65
CA VAL A 326 20.29 -3.30 20.12
C VAL A 326 21.48 -4.10 20.69
N LEU A 327 21.69 -5.35 20.21
CA LEU A 327 22.86 -6.12 20.60
C LEU A 327 24.17 -5.43 20.18
N GLN A 328 24.20 -4.79 19.01
CA GLN A 328 25.33 -4.02 18.55
C GLN A 328 25.64 -2.83 19.49
N ALA A 329 24.62 -2.12 19.95
CA ALA A 329 24.81 -1.05 20.93
C ALA A 329 25.34 -1.59 22.27
N LEU A 330 24.84 -2.76 22.73
CA LEU A 330 25.28 -3.37 23.98
C LEU A 330 26.74 -3.81 23.97
N ILE A 331 27.28 -4.35 22.87
CA ILE A 331 28.68 -4.73 22.76
C ILE A 331 29.63 -3.54 22.85
N HIS A 332 29.15 -2.36 22.46
CA HIS A 332 29.87 -1.09 22.60
C HIS A 332 29.62 -0.39 23.93
N HIS A 333 29.05 -1.10 24.91
CA HIS A 333 28.78 -0.60 26.25
C HIS A 333 27.97 0.70 26.27
N VAL A 334 27.01 0.84 25.37
CA VAL A 334 26.11 2.01 25.31
C VAL A 334 25.26 2.05 26.59
N PRO A 335 25.26 3.18 27.33
CA PRO A 335 24.57 3.25 28.61
C PRO A 335 23.06 3.34 28.46
N GLN A 336 22.56 3.86 27.34
CA GLN A 336 21.13 4.02 27.09
C GLN A 336 20.81 3.82 25.63
N VAL A 337 19.96 2.81 25.35
CA VAL A 337 19.46 2.45 24.02
C VAL A 337 17.94 2.57 24.02
N GLU A 338 17.44 3.49 23.21
CA GLU A 338 16.03 3.50 22.85
C GLU A 338 15.86 2.76 21.53
N ALA A 339 14.94 1.82 21.48
CA ALA A 339 14.68 1.02 20.32
C ALA A 339 13.19 1.15 19.90
N VAL A 340 12.93 1.23 18.62
CA VAL A 340 11.57 1.41 18.10
C VAL A 340 11.27 0.33 17.08
N ASP A 341 10.13 -0.34 17.23
CA ASP A 341 9.59 -1.23 16.24
C ASP A 341 8.09 -1.02 16.08
N ILE A 342 7.59 -1.16 14.85
CA ILE A 342 6.17 -0.94 14.57
C ILE A 342 5.30 -2.13 14.97
N ASP A 343 5.85 -3.35 14.96
CA ASP A 343 5.07 -4.56 15.21
C ASP A 343 5.16 -5.01 16.67
N ALA A 344 4.07 -4.78 17.42
CA ALA A 344 3.94 -5.24 18.79
C ALA A 344 4.14 -6.77 18.93
N ARG A 345 3.85 -7.57 17.88
CA ARG A 345 4.05 -9.02 17.92
C ARG A 345 5.52 -9.40 17.79
N MET A 346 6.29 -8.64 17.00
CA MET A 346 7.75 -8.79 16.94
C MET A 346 8.37 -8.52 18.31
N VAL A 347 8.00 -7.41 18.91
CA VAL A 347 8.47 -7.06 20.28
C VAL A 347 8.06 -8.12 21.30
N ASP A 348 6.84 -8.64 21.25
CA ASP A 348 6.34 -9.70 22.13
C ASP A 348 7.11 -11.02 21.96
N LEU A 349 7.42 -11.39 20.71
CA LEU A 349 8.23 -12.59 20.42
C LEU A 349 9.60 -12.50 21.11
N VAL A 350 10.31 -11.39 20.97
CA VAL A 350 11.64 -11.20 21.54
C VAL A 350 11.57 -11.04 23.06
N ARG A 351 10.64 -10.22 23.55
CA ARG A 351 10.54 -9.83 24.98
C ARG A 351 9.97 -10.93 25.87
N ASN A 352 9.01 -11.73 25.34
CA ASN A 352 8.25 -12.68 26.16
C ASN A 352 8.47 -14.12 25.67
N HIS A 353 8.21 -14.43 24.40
CA HIS A 353 8.20 -15.81 23.91
C HIS A 353 9.62 -16.42 23.86
N PHE A 354 10.58 -15.67 23.35
CA PHE A 354 11.98 -16.05 23.26
C PHE A 354 12.89 -15.32 24.25
N ALA A 355 12.36 -14.86 25.40
CA ALA A 355 13.09 -14.11 26.41
C ALA A 355 14.40 -14.83 26.83
N ASN A 356 14.31 -16.12 27.16
CA ASN A 356 15.49 -16.93 27.55
C ASN A 356 16.51 -17.08 26.40
N PHE A 357 16.06 -17.13 25.15
CA PHE A 357 16.94 -17.24 23.98
C PHE A 357 17.65 -15.93 23.70
N SER A 358 16.95 -14.81 23.83
CA SER A 358 17.45 -13.45 23.63
C SER A 358 18.17 -12.86 24.84
N GLY A 359 18.26 -13.58 25.97
CA GLY A 359 18.87 -13.08 27.20
C GLY A 359 18.15 -11.87 27.79
N ASP A 360 16.81 -11.90 27.76
CA ASP A 360 15.93 -10.82 28.20
C ASP A 360 16.24 -9.45 27.54
N LEU A 361 16.69 -9.46 26.28
CA LEU A 361 17.21 -8.29 25.57
C LEU A 361 16.35 -7.04 25.73
N TYR A 362 15.04 -7.15 25.51
CA TYR A 362 14.10 -6.02 25.60
C TYR A 362 13.59 -5.74 27.04
N ARG A 363 14.17 -6.39 28.06
CA ARG A 363 13.92 -6.14 29.48
C ARG A 363 15.16 -5.64 30.21
N ARG A 364 16.28 -5.53 29.52
CA ARG A 364 17.52 -5.04 30.12
C ARG A 364 17.38 -3.58 30.56
N PRO A 365 18.01 -3.18 31.68
CA PRO A 365 17.89 -1.82 32.20
C PRO A 365 18.43 -0.75 31.25
N GLU A 366 19.39 -1.11 30.38
CA GLU A 366 19.97 -0.20 29.39
C GLU A 366 19.07 0.00 28.17
N VAL A 367 18.03 -0.84 27.97
CA VAL A 367 17.21 -0.90 26.76
C VAL A 367 15.77 -0.48 27.06
N THR A 368 15.29 0.51 26.32
CA THR A 368 13.88 0.90 26.32
C THR A 368 13.29 0.65 24.94
N ILE A 369 12.33 -0.30 24.83
CA ILE A 369 11.66 -0.62 23.58
C ILE A 369 10.30 0.06 23.47
N HIS A 370 10.05 0.73 22.35
CA HIS A 370 8.80 1.41 22.03
C HIS A 370 8.10 0.73 20.83
N VAL A 371 6.80 0.55 20.94
CA VAL A 371 5.97 0.07 19.83
C VAL A 371 5.38 1.28 19.12
N ALA A 372 6.00 1.71 18.03
CA ALA A 372 5.60 2.89 17.27
C ALA A 372 6.13 2.83 15.83
N GLU A 373 5.54 3.62 14.93
CA GLU A 373 6.15 3.89 13.65
C GLU A 373 7.37 4.79 13.85
N ALA A 374 8.49 4.44 13.23
CA ALA A 374 9.81 5.01 13.52
C ALA A 374 9.87 6.53 13.35
N ARG A 375 9.37 7.07 12.23
CA ARG A 375 9.40 8.50 11.95
C ARG A 375 8.44 9.27 12.88
N SER A 376 7.22 8.75 13.06
CA SER A 376 6.25 9.37 13.96
C SER A 376 6.75 9.42 15.39
N PHE A 377 7.52 8.40 15.82
CA PHE A 377 8.16 8.40 17.13
C PHE A 377 9.19 9.52 17.27
N VAL A 378 10.09 9.66 16.29
CA VAL A 378 11.10 10.73 16.29
C VAL A 378 10.43 12.09 16.29
N GLU A 379 9.45 12.33 15.42
CA GLU A 379 8.75 13.62 15.34
C GLU A 379 7.95 13.98 16.60
N ALA A 380 7.47 12.98 17.34
CA ALA A 380 6.78 13.17 18.61
C ALA A 380 7.72 13.32 19.80
N SER A 381 8.99 12.98 19.65
CA SER A 381 10.00 13.04 20.72
C SER A 381 10.54 14.45 20.88
N ASN A 382 10.86 14.82 22.12
CA ASN A 382 11.65 16.02 22.43
C ASN A 382 13.11 15.68 22.76
N VAL A 383 13.48 14.40 22.68
CA VAL A 383 14.81 13.91 23.02
C VAL A 383 15.76 14.14 21.83
N ARG A 384 17.00 14.50 22.14
CA ARG A 384 18.08 14.53 21.15
C ARG A 384 19.08 13.43 21.44
N TYR A 385 19.48 12.74 20.40
CA TYR A 385 20.34 11.57 20.46
C TYR A 385 21.75 11.87 19.96
N ASP A 386 22.73 11.12 20.46
CA ASP A 386 24.09 11.14 19.94
C ASP A 386 24.19 10.30 18.67
N LEU A 387 23.41 9.19 18.60
CA LEU A 387 23.32 8.33 17.44
C LEU A 387 21.87 7.98 17.14
N ILE A 388 21.44 8.21 15.92
CA ILE A 388 20.21 7.60 15.37
C ILE A 388 20.65 6.58 14.32
N GLN A 389 20.36 5.32 14.58
CA GLN A 389 20.69 4.20 13.70
C GLN A 389 19.42 3.69 13.05
N VAL A 390 19.40 3.72 11.71
CA VAL A 390 18.33 3.13 10.91
C VAL A 390 18.81 1.78 10.40
N GLU A 391 18.18 0.73 10.91
CA GLU A 391 18.51 -0.65 10.57
C GLU A 391 18.16 -1.00 9.12
N LEU A 392 18.66 -2.14 8.66
CA LEU A 392 18.22 -2.76 7.41
C LEU A 392 16.80 -3.30 7.55
N MET A 393 15.80 -2.40 7.49
CA MET A 393 14.40 -2.78 7.64
C MET A 393 13.86 -3.55 6.44
N ASP A 394 14.54 -3.44 5.31
CA ASP A 394 14.18 -4.12 4.06
C ASP A 394 15.15 -5.28 3.84
N THR A 395 14.73 -6.47 4.16
CA THR A 395 15.49 -7.68 3.83
C THR A 395 15.26 -8.01 2.37
N PHE A 396 16.19 -7.61 1.53
CA PHE A 396 16.19 -8.02 0.14
C PHE A 396 16.77 -9.44 0.00
N SER A 397 15.93 -10.39 -0.38
CA SER A 397 16.44 -11.40 -1.29
C SER A 397 16.71 -10.71 -2.63
N VAL A 398 17.83 -11.02 -3.27
CA VAL A 398 18.22 -10.45 -4.59
C VAL A 398 17.08 -10.60 -5.62
N SER A 399 16.24 -11.63 -5.48
CA SER A 399 15.08 -11.92 -6.32
C SER A 399 13.89 -10.97 -6.10
N SER A 400 13.70 -10.40 -4.91
CA SER A 400 12.54 -9.55 -4.61
C SER A 400 12.82 -8.04 -4.69
N SER A 401 14.10 -7.63 -4.77
CA SER A 401 14.51 -6.23 -4.74
C SER A 401 13.84 -5.36 -5.83
N GLY A 402 13.62 -5.92 -7.02
CA GLY A 402 12.96 -5.22 -8.11
C GLY A 402 11.46 -5.00 -7.93
N LEU A 403 10.82 -5.67 -6.98
CA LEU A 403 9.38 -5.59 -6.73
C LEU A 403 8.99 -4.48 -5.73
N TYR A 404 9.95 -3.99 -4.94
CA TYR A 404 9.69 -2.94 -3.93
C TYR A 404 9.64 -1.50 -4.51
N GLY A 405 9.90 -1.32 -5.80
CA GLY A 405 9.95 0.00 -6.44
C GLY A 405 8.68 0.84 -6.30
N LEU A 406 7.56 0.20 -6.01
CA LEU A 406 6.27 0.87 -5.80
C LEU A 406 5.88 1.02 -4.33
N SER A 407 6.73 0.56 -3.39
CA SER A 407 6.46 0.73 -1.97
C SER A 407 6.76 2.14 -1.52
N GLU A 408 5.84 2.73 -0.79
CA GLU A 408 6.01 4.01 -0.14
C GLU A 408 6.94 3.85 1.07
N SER A 409 8.03 4.61 1.09
CA SER A 409 8.97 4.60 2.21
C SER A 409 9.20 6.02 2.71
N TYR A 410 8.47 6.40 3.74
CA TYR A 410 8.56 7.73 4.35
C TYR A 410 9.80 7.93 5.23
N LEU A 411 10.54 6.86 5.50
CA LEU A 411 11.76 6.89 6.30
C LEU A 411 12.95 7.54 5.55
N TYR A 412 12.96 7.40 4.22
CA TYR A 412 14.05 7.86 3.37
C TYR A 412 13.63 9.07 2.51
N THR A 413 12.72 9.90 3.02
CA THR A 413 12.35 11.16 2.37
C THR A 413 13.21 12.32 2.89
N VAL A 414 13.25 13.40 2.13
CA VAL A 414 13.96 14.63 2.55
C VAL A 414 13.42 15.11 3.89
N GLU A 415 12.10 15.13 4.06
CA GLU A 415 11.42 15.55 5.28
C GLU A 415 11.72 14.60 6.47
N GLY A 416 11.78 13.29 6.20
CA GLY A 416 12.16 12.29 7.20
C GLY A 416 13.59 12.48 7.69
N LEU A 417 14.54 12.66 6.76
CA LEU A 417 15.94 12.92 7.11
C LEU A 417 16.13 14.25 7.84
N GLN A 418 15.37 15.31 7.49
CA GLN A 418 15.35 16.56 8.24
C GLN A 418 14.87 16.32 9.69
N SER A 419 13.82 15.53 9.88
CA SER A 419 13.33 15.19 11.22
C SER A 419 14.42 14.50 12.04
N TYR A 420 15.12 13.51 11.51
CA TYR A 420 16.23 12.86 12.22
C TYR A 420 17.37 13.81 12.54
N LEU A 421 17.78 14.65 11.58
CA LEU A 421 18.87 15.61 11.79
C LEU A 421 18.57 16.63 12.91
N ARG A 422 17.32 17.07 13.05
CA ARG A 422 16.88 17.99 14.11
C ARG A 422 16.91 17.34 15.50
N HIS A 423 16.77 16.01 15.56
CA HIS A 423 16.82 15.23 16.79
C HIS A 423 18.22 14.71 17.13
N LEU A 424 19.23 15.10 16.36
CA LEU A 424 20.63 14.88 16.75
C LEU A 424 21.15 16.00 17.65
N LYS A 425 21.95 15.63 18.63
CA LYS A 425 22.79 16.58 19.37
C LYS A 425 23.85 17.19 18.45
N PRO A 426 24.44 18.33 18.78
CA PRO A 426 25.63 18.83 18.10
C PRO A 426 26.74 17.77 18.10
N GLY A 427 27.28 17.44 16.92
CA GLY A 427 28.23 16.35 16.74
C GLY A 427 27.65 14.95 16.66
N GLY A 428 26.34 14.78 16.88
CA GLY A 428 25.64 13.51 16.74
C GLY A 428 25.60 13.00 15.30
N ILE A 429 25.37 11.71 15.14
CA ILE A 429 25.46 11.00 13.87
C ILE A 429 24.12 10.31 13.56
N LEU A 430 23.65 10.46 12.33
CA LEU A 430 22.62 9.60 11.71
C LEU A 430 23.33 8.55 10.86
N ALA A 431 23.14 7.28 11.18
CA ALA A 431 23.71 6.13 10.47
C ALA A 431 22.63 5.38 9.72
N LEU A 432 22.81 5.24 8.41
CA LEU A 432 21.87 4.60 7.50
C LEU A 432 22.58 3.49 6.76
N THR A 433 22.22 2.24 7.03
CA THR A 433 22.83 1.08 6.34
C THR A 433 21.90 0.59 5.25
N ARG A 434 22.46 0.33 4.05
CA ARG A 434 21.71 -0.15 2.88
C ARG A 434 22.46 -1.28 2.17
N TRP A 435 21.69 -2.11 1.47
CA TRP A 435 22.25 -3.12 0.58
C TRP A 435 22.97 -2.47 -0.62
N ILE A 436 24.02 -3.11 -1.07
CA ILE A 436 24.72 -2.71 -2.29
C ILE A 436 24.03 -3.35 -3.48
N THR A 437 23.64 -2.51 -4.42
CA THR A 437 23.12 -2.91 -5.73
C THR A 437 24.02 -2.29 -6.80
N LEU A 438 24.34 -3.05 -7.83
CA LEU A 438 25.18 -2.58 -8.93
C LEU A 438 24.41 -2.61 -10.25
N PRO A 439 24.51 -1.56 -11.09
CA PRO A 439 25.15 -0.26 -10.79
C PRO A 439 24.47 0.44 -9.59
N PRO A 440 25.20 1.31 -8.86
CA PRO A 440 24.73 1.94 -7.63
C PRO A 440 23.44 2.72 -7.83
N ARG A 441 22.46 2.51 -6.96
CA ARG A 441 21.18 3.23 -6.99
C ARG A 441 20.69 3.59 -5.59
N ASP A 442 20.54 2.63 -4.67
CA ASP A 442 20.04 2.84 -3.32
C ASP A 442 20.87 3.86 -2.53
N LEU A 443 22.17 3.60 -2.40
CA LEU A 443 23.07 4.49 -1.65
C LEU A 443 23.25 5.85 -2.31
N LEU A 444 23.26 5.93 -3.65
CA LEU A 444 23.34 7.22 -4.34
C LEU A 444 22.05 8.03 -4.19
N LYS A 445 20.88 7.39 -4.25
CA LYS A 445 19.61 8.06 -3.99
C LYS A 445 19.50 8.51 -2.53
N LEU A 446 20.00 7.68 -1.60
CA LEU A 446 20.08 8.04 -0.19
C LEU A 446 21.01 9.25 0.02
N ALA A 447 22.19 9.25 -0.60
CA ALA A 447 23.12 10.38 -0.55
C ALA A 447 22.48 11.63 -1.16
N ALA A 448 21.81 11.53 -2.32
CA ALA A 448 21.11 12.66 -2.94
C ALA A 448 20.00 13.22 -2.03
N THR A 449 19.23 12.34 -1.38
CA THR A 449 18.17 12.73 -0.45
C THR A 449 18.76 13.37 0.81
N SER A 450 19.87 12.84 1.32
CA SER A 450 20.58 13.37 2.49
C SER A 450 21.17 14.76 2.22
N ILE A 451 21.74 14.97 1.05
CA ILE A 451 22.25 16.27 0.61
C ILE A 451 21.10 17.27 0.51
N ALA A 452 19.99 16.90 -0.11
CA ALA A 452 18.81 17.75 -0.22
C ALA A 452 18.20 18.11 1.16
N ALA A 453 18.19 17.17 2.10
CA ALA A 453 17.73 17.44 3.47
C ALA A 453 18.62 18.46 4.18
N GLN A 454 19.93 18.31 4.06
CA GLN A 454 20.91 19.24 4.66
C GLN A 454 20.84 20.63 4.01
N GLU A 455 20.71 20.71 2.69
CA GLU A 455 20.54 21.99 1.97
C GLU A 455 19.28 22.74 2.43
N ARG A 456 18.17 22.03 2.67
CA ARG A 456 16.95 22.63 3.24
C ARG A 456 17.12 23.12 4.69
N GLU A 457 18.02 22.51 5.45
CA GLU A 457 18.44 22.99 6.79
C GLU A 457 19.50 24.09 6.74
N GLY A 458 19.83 24.60 5.54
CA GLY A 458 20.76 25.72 5.34
C GLY A 458 22.23 25.33 5.37
N VAL A 459 22.58 24.06 5.23
CA VAL A 459 23.97 23.58 5.20
C VAL A 459 24.59 23.88 3.85
N ALA A 460 25.60 24.74 3.82
CA ALA A 460 26.25 25.16 2.57
C ALA A 460 27.12 24.07 1.93
N LEU A 461 27.76 23.23 2.71
CA LEU A 461 28.69 22.19 2.25
C LEU A 461 28.30 20.80 2.80
N PRO A 462 27.22 20.20 2.30
CA PRO A 462 26.73 18.90 2.80
C PRO A 462 27.77 17.77 2.72
N GLY A 463 28.63 17.77 1.70
CA GLY A 463 29.68 16.76 1.51
C GLY A 463 30.69 16.67 2.67
N LYS A 464 30.89 17.76 3.44
CA LYS A 464 31.77 17.76 4.62
C LYS A 464 31.12 17.09 5.85
N ARG A 465 29.83 16.84 5.81
CA ARG A 465 29.05 16.20 6.88
C ARG A 465 28.69 14.76 6.54
N LEU A 466 29.17 14.24 5.41
CA LEU A 466 28.91 12.89 4.93
C LEU A 466 30.16 12.02 5.02
N ALA A 467 29.96 10.75 5.40
CA ALA A 467 30.93 9.69 5.24
C ALA A 467 30.21 8.43 4.74
N LEU A 468 30.79 7.72 3.78
CA LEU A 468 30.28 6.45 3.25
C LEU A 468 31.37 5.39 3.30
N ILE A 469 31.09 4.29 3.99
CA ILE A 469 31.89 3.08 3.92
C ILE A 469 31.10 1.94 3.30
N ARG A 470 31.78 1.00 2.68
CA ARG A 470 31.17 -0.13 1.97
C ARG A 470 31.92 -1.42 2.24
N GLY A 471 31.18 -2.48 2.55
CA GLY A 471 31.65 -3.86 2.43
C GLY A 471 31.24 -4.48 1.09
N TRP A 472 31.14 -5.78 1.05
CA TRP A 472 30.71 -6.52 -0.16
C TRP A 472 29.18 -6.57 -0.34
N GLN A 473 28.41 -6.52 0.74
CA GLN A 473 26.94 -6.61 0.72
C GLN A 473 26.25 -5.31 1.08
N THR A 474 26.82 -4.55 2.03
CA THR A 474 26.17 -3.35 2.56
C THR A 474 27.10 -2.15 2.54
N GLY A 475 26.52 -0.97 2.47
CA GLY A 475 27.19 0.28 2.72
C GLY A 475 26.46 1.08 3.80
N THR A 476 27.22 1.77 4.64
CA THR A 476 26.69 2.62 5.71
C THR A 476 27.05 4.07 5.44
N LEU A 477 26.00 4.88 5.25
CA LEU A 477 26.10 6.33 5.09
C LEU A 477 25.94 6.98 6.47
N LEU A 478 26.94 7.74 6.88
CA LEU A 478 26.90 8.57 8.08
C LEU A 478 26.63 10.02 7.70
N ILE A 479 25.72 10.66 8.44
CA ILE A 479 25.42 12.08 8.33
C ILE A 479 25.64 12.70 9.69
N LYS A 480 26.61 13.56 9.83
CA LYS A 480 26.94 14.20 11.09
C LYS A 480 26.25 15.56 11.26
N ASN A 481 25.74 15.84 12.42
CA ASN A 481 25.29 17.18 12.80
C ASN A 481 26.49 18.07 13.18
N GLY A 482 27.30 18.40 12.19
CA GLY A 482 28.58 19.09 12.22
C GLY A 482 29.51 18.59 11.13
N GLU A 483 30.68 19.18 10.94
CA GLU A 483 31.71 18.64 10.03
C GLU A 483 32.49 17.51 10.72
N PHE A 484 32.99 16.54 9.93
CA PHE A 484 33.91 15.53 10.45
C PHE A 484 35.26 16.15 10.78
N THR A 485 35.78 15.89 11.97
CA THR A 485 37.10 16.31 12.40
C THR A 485 38.20 15.43 11.82
N ALA A 486 39.43 15.93 11.78
CA ALA A 486 40.57 15.15 11.30
C ALA A 486 40.79 13.84 12.09
N GLY A 487 40.52 13.84 13.39
CA GLY A 487 40.59 12.65 14.23
C GLY A 487 39.54 11.60 13.85
N GLU A 488 38.29 12.02 13.63
CA GLU A 488 37.22 11.12 13.18
C GLU A 488 37.49 10.57 11.77
N ILE A 489 38.04 11.39 10.88
CA ILE A 489 38.44 10.94 9.53
C ILE A 489 39.54 9.87 9.64
N ALA A 490 40.52 10.05 10.52
CA ALA A 490 41.56 9.05 10.78
C ALA A 490 40.97 7.76 11.37
N GLU A 491 40.02 7.86 12.31
CA GLU A 491 39.35 6.69 12.89
C GLU A 491 38.51 5.94 11.85
N ILE A 492 37.77 6.64 10.96
CA ILE A 492 37.03 5.99 9.87
C ILE A 492 37.94 5.20 8.95
N ARG A 493 39.12 5.76 8.60
CA ARG A 493 40.14 5.10 7.79
C ARG A 493 40.69 3.86 8.53
N ALA A 494 41.05 3.98 9.80
CA ALA A 494 41.55 2.89 10.60
C ALA A 494 40.54 1.76 10.77
N PHE A 495 39.29 2.09 11.11
CA PHE A 495 38.19 1.14 11.22
C PHE A 495 37.99 0.37 9.91
N SER A 496 37.97 1.08 8.78
CA SER A 496 37.74 0.51 7.46
C SER A 496 38.90 -0.40 7.03
N ALA A 497 40.13 0.03 7.22
CA ALA A 497 41.32 -0.75 6.90
C ALA A 497 41.38 -2.04 7.71
N ALA A 498 41.11 -1.99 9.01
CA ALA A 498 41.11 -3.16 9.89
C ALA A 498 40.09 -4.24 9.51
N ARG A 499 39.01 -3.85 8.82
CA ARG A 499 37.88 -4.74 8.43
C ARG A 499 37.77 -4.94 6.93
N SER A 500 38.73 -4.44 6.14
CA SER A 500 38.69 -4.47 4.65
C SER A 500 37.42 -3.90 4.07
N PHE A 501 36.91 -2.80 4.64
CA PHE A 501 35.85 -1.99 4.07
C PHE A 501 36.42 -0.89 3.19
N ASP A 502 35.74 -0.61 2.09
CA ASP A 502 36.09 0.53 1.23
C ASP A 502 35.55 1.82 1.82
N VAL A 503 36.39 2.85 1.87
CA VAL A 503 35.95 4.21 2.14
C VAL A 503 35.56 4.82 0.80
N GLU A 504 34.27 5.05 0.61
CA GLU A 504 33.72 5.54 -0.66
C GLU A 504 33.52 7.06 -0.66
N TRP A 505 33.38 7.68 0.54
CA TRP A 505 33.31 9.12 0.68
C TRP A 505 33.76 9.58 2.07
N LEU A 506 34.64 10.55 2.07
CA LEU A 506 35.06 11.35 3.25
C LEU A 506 35.46 12.75 2.78
N PRO A 507 35.38 13.78 3.65
CA PRO A 507 35.97 15.07 3.35
C PRO A 507 37.47 14.94 3.07
N GLY A 508 37.91 15.35 1.87
CA GLY A 508 39.29 15.29 1.45
C GLY A 508 39.81 13.90 1.00
N LEU A 509 38.92 12.93 0.77
CA LEU A 509 39.28 11.64 0.19
C LEU A 509 39.74 11.83 -1.27
N ALA A 510 40.88 11.25 -1.66
CA ALA A 510 41.27 11.17 -3.05
C ALA A 510 40.57 9.98 -3.75
N ARG A 511 40.33 10.11 -5.07
CA ARG A 511 39.63 9.09 -5.85
C ARG A 511 40.31 7.73 -5.79
N GLU A 512 41.62 7.74 -5.78
CA GLU A 512 42.49 6.55 -5.76
C GLU A 512 42.44 5.79 -4.43
N GLU A 513 42.00 6.44 -3.37
CA GLU A 513 41.82 5.82 -2.05
C GLU A 513 40.53 5.03 -1.94
N SER A 514 39.53 5.26 -2.80
CA SER A 514 38.29 4.51 -2.84
C SER A 514 38.38 3.20 -3.60
N ASN A 515 37.45 2.29 -3.43
CA ASN A 515 37.35 1.05 -4.21
C ASN A 515 38.60 0.14 -4.10
N HIS A 516 39.11 -0.07 -2.90
CA HIS A 516 40.40 -0.73 -2.63
C HIS A 516 40.29 -2.22 -2.27
N TYR A 517 39.29 -2.59 -1.44
CA TYR A 517 39.14 -3.97 -0.93
C TYR A 517 38.09 -4.76 -1.70
N ASN A 518 36.89 -4.24 -1.87
CA ASN A 518 35.79 -4.87 -2.60
C ASN A 518 35.71 -4.25 -4.01
N VAL A 519 36.73 -4.49 -4.80
CA VAL A 519 37.02 -3.79 -6.05
C VAL A 519 35.89 -3.93 -7.06
N LEU A 520 35.41 -2.79 -7.54
CA LEU A 520 34.48 -2.64 -8.67
C LEU A 520 35.25 -2.15 -9.90
N ASP A 521 34.66 -2.27 -11.09
CA ASP A 521 35.30 -1.81 -12.35
C ASP A 521 35.70 -0.32 -12.30
N GLN A 522 34.91 0.48 -11.56
CA GLN A 522 35.15 1.90 -11.34
C GLN A 522 34.69 2.28 -9.94
N PRO A 523 35.19 3.38 -9.35
CA PRO A 523 34.76 3.88 -8.04
C PRO A 523 33.41 4.61 -8.13
N TYR A 524 32.36 3.89 -8.54
CA TYR A 524 31.03 4.42 -8.83
C TYR A 524 30.42 5.24 -7.68
N PHE A 525 30.67 4.84 -6.44
CA PHE A 525 30.11 5.53 -5.27
C PHE A 525 30.81 6.85 -5.03
N TYR A 526 32.15 6.87 -5.11
CA TYR A 526 32.92 8.09 -5.00
C TYR A 526 32.54 9.09 -6.09
N ASP A 527 32.61 8.67 -7.36
CA ASP A 527 32.30 9.52 -8.51
C ASP A 527 30.84 10.05 -8.42
N GLY A 528 29.91 9.20 -7.96
CA GLY A 528 28.50 9.57 -7.78
C GLY A 528 28.30 10.60 -6.68
N ILE A 529 28.90 10.44 -5.49
CA ILE A 529 28.74 11.42 -4.39
C ILE A 529 29.48 12.71 -4.73
N GLN A 530 30.64 12.63 -5.35
CA GLN A 530 31.37 13.81 -5.84
C GLN A 530 30.50 14.63 -6.79
N ALA A 531 29.84 13.98 -7.75
CA ALA A 531 28.93 14.65 -8.68
C ALA A 531 27.70 15.26 -7.97
N LEU A 532 27.16 14.57 -6.96
CA LEU A 532 26.03 15.04 -6.16
C LEU A 532 26.36 16.24 -5.25
N THR A 533 27.62 16.41 -4.87
CA THR A 533 28.09 17.53 -4.03
C THR A 533 28.57 18.74 -4.83
N ASN A 534 28.71 18.59 -6.16
CA ASN A 534 29.17 19.63 -7.06
C ASN A 534 28.02 20.46 -7.68
N THR A 535 28.36 21.56 -8.34
CA THR A 535 27.43 22.44 -9.05
C THR A 535 26.67 21.73 -10.18
N GLN A 536 27.22 20.66 -10.74
CA GLN A 536 26.60 19.84 -11.81
C GLN A 536 25.64 18.75 -11.29
N LYS A 537 25.24 18.79 -10.02
CA LYS A 537 24.34 17.83 -9.36
C LYS A 537 23.08 17.52 -10.18
N GLN A 538 22.40 18.58 -10.68
CA GLN A 538 21.15 18.42 -11.43
C GLN A 538 21.39 17.67 -12.76
N ASP A 539 22.47 17.99 -13.47
CA ASP A 539 22.82 17.36 -14.73
C ASP A 539 23.22 15.89 -14.50
N PHE A 540 23.94 15.60 -13.43
CA PHE A 540 24.28 14.23 -13.05
C PHE A 540 23.02 13.41 -12.76
N ILE A 541 22.13 13.92 -11.89
CA ILE A 541 20.86 13.27 -11.58
C ILE A 541 20.02 13.07 -12.87
N ALA A 542 19.99 14.04 -13.78
CA ALA A 542 19.24 13.96 -15.02
C ALA A 542 19.79 12.91 -15.99
N ARG A 543 21.09 12.74 -16.05
CA ARG A 543 21.78 11.80 -16.98
C ARG A 543 22.00 10.41 -16.40
N TYR A 544 21.89 10.26 -15.07
CA TYR A 544 22.15 8.96 -14.44
C TYR A 544 21.18 7.91 -14.94
N LYS A 545 21.67 6.68 -15.09
CA LYS A 545 20.91 5.54 -15.62
C LYS A 545 19.59 5.28 -14.87
N PHE A 546 19.60 5.43 -13.56
CA PHE A 546 18.47 5.21 -12.66
C PHE A 546 17.90 6.52 -12.12
N ASP A 547 16.66 6.48 -11.63
CA ASP A 547 16.08 7.62 -10.95
C ASP A 547 16.59 7.74 -9.51
N ILE A 548 17.62 8.57 -9.35
CA ILE A 548 18.25 8.89 -8.06
C ILE A 548 17.79 10.26 -7.52
N ARG A 549 16.69 10.81 -8.04
CA ARG A 549 16.12 12.06 -7.50
C ARG A 549 15.76 11.88 -6.03
N PRO A 550 15.98 12.91 -5.18
CA PRO A 550 15.57 12.89 -3.78
C PRO A 550 14.08 12.54 -3.63
N SER A 551 13.77 11.63 -2.72
CA SER A 551 12.39 11.28 -2.39
C SER A 551 11.81 12.30 -1.42
N SER A 552 10.50 12.61 -1.53
CA SER A 552 9.78 13.53 -0.65
C SER A 552 8.51 12.87 -0.11
N ASP A 553 7.90 13.44 0.92
CA ASP A 553 6.64 12.94 1.48
C ASP A 553 5.49 12.95 0.48
N ASP A 554 5.55 13.82 -0.51
CA ASP A 554 4.57 13.84 -1.61
C ASP A 554 4.85 12.76 -2.67
N ARG A 555 6.10 12.25 -2.73
CA ARG A 555 6.57 11.16 -3.59
C ARG A 555 7.50 10.23 -2.82
N PRO A 556 6.98 9.42 -1.88
CA PRO A 556 7.79 8.61 -0.96
C PRO A 556 8.29 7.30 -1.59
N TYR A 557 8.51 7.28 -2.89
CA TYR A 557 8.93 6.10 -3.65
C TYR A 557 10.45 6.01 -3.72
N PHE A 558 11.08 5.75 -2.57
CA PHE A 558 12.54 5.67 -2.50
C PHE A 558 13.11 4.57 -3.40
N PHE A 559 12.44 3.42 -3.48
CA PHE A 559 12.88 2.27 -4.26
C PHE A 559 12.50 2.32 -5.74
N HIS A 560 11.87 3.40 -6.20
CA HIS A 560 11.60 3.61 -7.61
C HIS A 560 12.83 4.18 -8.32
N PHE A 561 13.47 3.34 -9.16
CA PHE A 561 14.68 3.67 -9.91
C PHE A 561 14.46 3.62 -11.43
N PHE A 562 13.31 3.15 -11.91
CA PHE A 562 13.04 2.97 -13.33
C PHE A 562 13.08 4.29 -14.10
N ARG A 563 13.69 4.25 -15.30
CA ARG A 563 13.64 5.32 -16.31
C ARG A 563 13.36 4.73 -17.68
N TRP A 564 12.56 5.40 -18.47
CA TRP A 564 12.21 4.96 -19.82
C TRP A 564 13.43 4.80 -20.72
N GLN A 565 14.49 5.58 -20.53
CA GLN A 565 15.74 5.47 -21.29
C GLN A 565 16.46 4.13 -21.07
N THR A 566 16.18 3.40 -19.99
CA THR A 566 16.76 2.08 -19.72
C THR A 566 15.99 0.93 -20.39
N LEU A 567 14.79 1.19 -20.91
CA LEU A 567 13.93 0.15 -21.51
C LEU A 567 14.60 -0.62 -22.66
N PRO A 568 15.32 0.02 -23.63
CA PRO A 568 16.00 -0.72 -24.71
C PRO A 568 17.06 -1.69 -24.20
N GLU A 569 17.78 -1.32 -23.14
CA GLU A 569 18.78 -2.18 -22.50
C GLU A 569 18.13 -3.33 -21.76
N ILE A 570 17.04 -3.07 -21.05
CA ILE A 570 16.20 -4.07 -20.37
C ILE A 570 15.77 -5.15 -21.38
N LEU A 571 15.22 -4.73 -22.52
CA LEU A 571 14.77 -5.65 -23.56
C LEU A 571 15.93 -6.46 -24.19
N ARG A 572 17.12 -5.89 -24.29
CA ARG A 572 18.32 -6.62 -24.76
C ARG A 572 18.85 -7.63 -23.73
N LEU A 573 18.82 -7.28 -22.45
CA LEU A 573 19.26 -8.14 -21.35
C LEU A 573 18.26 -9.27 -21.05
N HIS A 574 17.01 -9.13 -21.50
CA HIS A 574 15.99 -10.16 -21.37
C HIS A 574 16.47 -11.55 -21.86
N ALA A 575 17.13 -11.61 -23.01
CA ALA A 575 17.67 -12.85 -23.56
C ALA A 575 18.90 -13.42 -22.83
N ARG A 576 19.52 -12.66 -21.90
CA ARG A 576 20.80 -13.01 -21.23
C ARG A 576 20.69 -13.19 -19.72
N GLY A 577 19.47 -13.30 -19.16
CA GLY A 577 19.27 -13.55 -17.73
C GLY A 577 19.56 -12.37 -16.78
N GLY A 578 19.82 -11.16 -17.31
CA GLY A 578 20.15 -9.96 -16.54
C GLY A 578 19.00 -9.27 -15.83
N LEU A 579 17.89 -9.95 -15.59
CA LEU A 579 16.65 -9.39 -15.05
C LEU A 579 16.70 -9.06 -13.54
N SER A 580 17.65 -9.63 -12.80
CA SER A 580 17.91 -9.27 -11.40
C SER A 580 18.36 -7.80 -11.22
N LEU A 581 18.78 -7.16 -12.30
CA LEU A 581 19.16 -5.75 -12.33
C LEU A 581 17.97 -4.81 -12.48
N LEU A 582 16.75 -5.34 -12.69
CA LEU A 582 15.59 -4.55 -13.05
C LEU A 582 14.63 -4.35 -11.88
N GLU A 583 14.16 -3.12 -11.78
CA GLU A 583 12.96 -2.81 -11.02
C GLU A 583 11.74 -3.32 -11.78
N LEU A 584 11.14 -4.41 -11.31
CA LEU A 584 9.98 -5.04 -11.97
C LEU A 584 8.66 -4.36 -11.60
N GLY A 585 8.60 -3.60 -10.51
CA GLY A 585 7.38 -2.99 -10.01
C GLY A 585 6.68 -2.09 -11.03
N TYR A 586 7.42 -1.18 -11.65
CA TYR A 586 6.86 -0.25 -12.65
C TYR A 586 6.36 -0.95 -13.93
N PRO A 587 7.10 -1.86 -14.57
CA PRO A 587 6.58 -2.67 -15.68
C PRO A 587 5.35 -3.52 -15.32
N ILE A 588 5.29 -4.10 -14.12
CA ILE A 588 4.12 -4.85 -13.65
C ILE A 588 2.91 -3.92 -13.52
N LEU A 589 3.09 -2.70 -13.02
CA LEU A 589 2.00 -1.73 -12.93
C LEU A 589 1.48 -1.33 -14.32
N LEU A 590 2.38 -1.17 -15.31
CA LEU A 590 1.99 -0.94 -16.71
C LEU A 590 1.26 -2.15 -17.31
N ALA A 591 1.71 -3.36 -17.06
CA ALA A 591 1.03 -4.58 -17.48
C ALA A 591 -0.38 -4.66 -16.85
N THR A 592 -0.50 -4.33 -15.56
CA THR A 592 -1.78 -4.26 -14.86
C THR A 592 -2.69 -3.18 -15.45
N LEU A 593 -2.16 -2.02 -15.82
CA LEU A 593 -2.93 -0.97 -16.50
C LEU A 593 -3.45 -1.44 -17.86
N LEU A 594 -2.59 -2.02 -18.69
CA LEU A 594 -2.97 -2.54 -20.00
C LEU A 594 -4.03 -3.63 -19.85
N GLN A 595 -3.86 -4.53 -18.91
CA GLN A 595 -4.83 -5.58 -18.58
C GLN A 595 -6.18 -5.00 -18.11
N ALA A 596 -6.15 -4.00 -17.21
CA ALA A 596 -7.34 -3.33 -16.72
C ALA A 596 -8.10 -2.61 -17.86
N MET A 597 -7.37 -1.93 -18.74
CA MET A 597 -7.93 -1.28 -19.94
C MET A 597 -8.55 -2.32 -20.88
N LEU A 598 -7.84 -3.41 -21.18
CA LEU A 598 -8.32 -4.47 -22.07
C LEU A 598 -9.55 -5.17 -21.48
N ALA A 599 -9.50 -5.54 -20.19
CA ALA A 599 -10.62 -6.16 -19.49
C ALA A 599 -11.84 -5.22 -19.46
N SER A 600 -11.65 -3.94 -19.17
CA SER A 600 -12.72 -2.94 -19.20
C SER A 600 -13.30 -2.75 -20.61
N ALA A 601 -12.45 -2.71 -21.62
CA ALA A 601 -12.89 -2.59 -23.01
C ALA A 601 -13.70 -3.81 -23.45
N VAL A 602 -13.21 -5.02 -23.19
CA VAL A 602 -13.82 -6.27 -23.65
C VAL A 602 -15.05 -6.65 -22.83
N LEU A 603 -15.00 -6.51 -21.51
CA LEU A 603 -16.06 -7.01 -20.62
C LEU A 603 -17.13 -5.95 -20.30
N ILE A 604 -16.82 -4.67 -20.44
CA ILE A 604 -17.75 -3.58 -20.14
C ILE A 604 -18.15 -2.83 -21.42
N LEU A 605 -17.19 -2.19 -22.09
CA LEU A 605 -17.51 -1.28 -23.19
C LEU A 605 -18.01 -2.00 -24.45
N LEU A 606 -17.38 -3.09 -24.86
CA LEU A 606 -17.76 -3.82 -26.06
C LEU A 606 -19.17 -4.45 -25.98
N PRO A 607 -19.56 -5.17 -24.92
CA PRO A 607 -20.92 -5.72 -24.83
C PRO A 607 -21.99 -4.63 -24.73
N LEU A 608 -21.68 -3.54 -24.02
CA LEU A 608 -22.55 -2.38 -23.99
C LEU A 608 -22.73 -1.77 -25.40
N TRP A 609 -21.65 -1.60 -26.16
CA TRP A 609 -21.69 -1.09 -27.53
C TRP A 609 -22.46 -2.02 -28.50
N LEU A 610 -22.28 -3.35 -28.36
CA LEU A 610 -23.05 -4.33 -29.12
C LEU A 610 -24.55 -4.30 -28.76
N GLY A 611 -24.88 -4.18 -27.47
CA GLY A 611 -26.25 -4.03 -26.99
C GLY A 611 -26.96 -2.80 -27.57
N LEU A 612 -26.23 -1.68 -27.74
CA LEU A 612 -26.73 -0.45 -28.32
C LEU A 612 -27.07 -0.60 -29.82
N ARG A 613 -26.38 -1.48 -30.55
CA ARG A 613 -26.63 -1.71 -31.97
C ARG A 613 -28.02 -2.29 -32.23
N GLY A 614 -28.58 -3.00 -31.23
CA GLY A 614 -29.91 -3.63 -31.31
C GLY A 614 -31.08 -2.71 -31.03
N GLU A 615 -30.89 -1.58 -30.33
CA GLU A 615 -31.96 -0.67 -29.93
C GLU A 615 -31.81 0.71 -30.63
N SER A 616 -32.59 0.92 -31.67
CA SER A 616 -32.63 2.19 -32.47
C SER A 616 -32.99 3.40 -31.59
N SER A 617 -33.78 3.21 -30.51
CA SER A 617 -34.16 4.25 -29.57
C SER A 617 -32.98 4.88 -28.81
N ILE A 618 -31.94 4.12 -28.51
CA ILE A 618 -30.76 4.58 -27.75
C ILE A 618 -29.81 5.40 -28.66
N ARG A 619 -29.76 5.12 -29.95
CA ARG A 619 -28.96 5.89 -30.91
C ARG A 619 -29.45 7.34 -31.07
N ALA A 620 -30.73 7.58 -30.87
CA ALA A 620 -31.35 8.88 -31.03
C ALA A 620 -31.27 9.77 -29.81
N VAL A 621 -30.73 9.28 -28.65
CA VAL A 621 -30.66 10.08 -27.42
C VAL A 621 -29.57 11.17 -27.58
N PRO A 622 -29.94 12.45 -27.59
CA PRO A 622 -28.96 13.54 -27.63
C PRO A 622 -28.19 13.60 -26.29
N GLY A 623 -26.97 14.14 -26.28
CA GLY A 623 -26.17 14.30 -25.07
C GLY A 623 -25.49 13.01 -24.51
N ARG A 624 -25.43 11.92 -25.28
CA ARG A 624 -24.76 10.67 -24.87
C ARG A 624 -23.30 10.86 -24.49
N LEU A 625 -22.56 11.65 -25.29
CA LEU A 625 -21.14 11.89 -25.04
C LEU A 625 -20.96 12.65 -23.71
N ALA A 626 -21.79 13.66 -23.46
CA ALA A 626 -21.77 14.39 -22.20
C ALA A 626 -22.11 13.50 -21.00
N THR A 627 -23.08 12.58 -21.16
CA THR A 627 -23.42 11.59 -20.14
C THR A 627 -22.22 10.69 -19.82
N PHE A 628 -21.58 10.12 -20.84
CA PHE A 628 -20.42 9.25 -20.63
C PHE A 628 -19.24 10.01 -20.06
N SER A 629 -18.96 11.23 -20.57
CA SER A 629 -17.91 12.09 -20.02
C SER A 629 -18.16 12.42 -18.55
N TYR A 630 -19.39 12.76 -18.17
CA TYR A 630 -19.74 13.05 -16.78
C TYR A 630 -19.43 11.88 -15.85
N PHE A 631 -19.93 10.68 -16.14
CA PHE A 631 -19.74 9.53 -15.27
C PHE A 631 -18.31 9.02 -15.26
N ALA A 632 -17.59 9.13 -16.37
CA ALA A 632 -16.16 8.82 -16.42
C ALA A 632 -15.33 9.80 -15.57
N LEU A 633 -15.57 11.10 -15.73
CA LEU A 633 -14.86 12.16 -14.98
C LEU A 633 -15.11 12.05 -13.49
N VAL A 634 -16.36 11.79 -13.06
CA VAL A 634 -16.69 11.56 -11.65
C VAL A 634 -15.99 10.33 -11.11
N GLY A 635 -15.93 9.23 -11.86
CA GLY A 635 -15.25 7.99 -11.46
C GLY A 635 -13.74 8.19 -11.30
N PHE A 636 -13.06 8.80 -12.28
CA PHE A 636 -11.64 9.13 -12.17
C PHE A 636 -11.35 10.08 -11.01
N ALA A 637 -12.13 11.15 -10.86
CA ALA A 637 -11.92 12.15 -9.82
C ALA A 637 -12.08 11.57 -8.42
N PHE A 638 -13.09 10.71 -8.21
CA PHE A 638 -13.33 10.07 -6.93
C PHE A 638 -12.13 9.20 -6.50
N ILE A 639 -11.69 8.29 -7.36
CA ILE A 639 -10.59 7.38 -7.03
C ILE A 639 -9.25 8.10 -6.89
N PHE A 640 -9.02 9.20 -7.62
CA PHE A 640 -7.81 10.01 -7.50
C PHE A 640 -7.73 10.68 -6.12
N ILE A 641 -8.85 11.22 -5.62
CA ILE A 641 -8.93 11.78 -4.26
C ILE A 641 -8.73 10.68 -3.22
N GLU A 642 -9.42 9.55 -3.38
CA GLU A 642 -9.37 8.43 -2.45
C GLU A 642 -7.94 7.93 -2.25
N ILE A 643 -7.24 7.58 -3.35
CA ILE A 643 -5.86 7.09 -3.29
C ILE A 643 -4.92 8.16 -2.74
N SER A 644 -5.04 9.42 -3.19
CA SER A 644 -4.16 10.49 -2.73
C SER A 644 -4.27 10.71 -1.22
N PHE A 645 -5.47 10.69 -0.65
CA PHE A 645 -5.65 10.92 0.79
C PHE A 645 -5.35 9.69 1.64
N ILE A 646 -5.59 8.47 1.15
CA ILE A 646 -5.10 7.26 1.81
C ILE A 646 -3.58 7.39 2.02
N GLN A 647 -2.85 7.73 0.98
CA GLN A 647 -1.40 7.81 1.02
C GLN A 647 -0.89 9.00 1.85
N LYS A 648 -1.47 10.18 1.69
CA LYS A 648 -1.07 11.35 2.50
C LYS A 648 -1.30 11.15 3.99
N PHE A 649 -2.36 10.45 4.39
CA PHE A 649 -2.61 10.18 5.81
C PHE A 649 -1.94 8.91 6.33
N THR A 650 -1.27 8.13 5.48
CA THR A 650 -0.52 6.93 5.90
C THR A 650 0.55 7.28 6.94
N LEU A 651 1.34 8.30 6.68
CA LEU A 651 2.37 8.75 7.62
C LEU A 651 1.76 9.28 8.93
N TYR A 652 0.72 10.10 8.84
CA TYR A 652 0.06 10.66 10.02
C TYR A 652 -0.62 9.60 10.90
N LEU A 653 -1.21 8.57 10.30
CA LEU A 653 -1.85 7.46 11.02
C LEU A 653 -0.86 6.37 11.44
N GLY A 654 0.38 6.41 10.93
CA GLY A 654 1.49 5.56 11.36
C GLY A 654 1.54 4.18 10.72
N HIS A 655 0.57 3.78 9.88
CA HIS A 655 0.61 2.50 9.15
C HIS A 655 -0.31 2.47 7.92
N PRO A 656 0.15 1.92 6.77
CA PRO A 656 -0.64 1.87 5.52
C PRO A 656 -2.00 1.19 5.67
N LEU A 657 -2.08 0.06 6.37
CA LEU A 657 -3.33 -0.66 6.55
C LEU A 657 -4.34 0.13 7.38
N TYR A 658 -3.89 0.81 8.45
CA TYR A 658 -4.76 1.64 9.29
C TYR A 658 -5.22 2.87 8.54
N ALA A 659 -4.34 3.47 7.72
CA ALA A 659 -4.69 4.59 6.87
C ALA A 659 -5.71 4.18 5.80
N MET A 660 -5.45 3.07 5.11
CA MET A 660 -6.37 2.54 4.11
C MET A 660 -7.75 2.29 4.72
N ALA A 661 -7.83 1.52 5.81
CA ALA A 661 -9.10 1.20 6.45
C ALA A 661 -9.80 2.43 7.04
N GLY A 662 -9.06 3.32 7.71
CA GLY A 662 -9.61 4.51 8.37
C GLY A 662 -10.07 5.58 7.38
N VAL A 663 -9.23 5.94 6.42
CA VAL A 663 -9.55 6.96 5.40
C VAL A 663 -10.67 6.47 4.49
N LEU A 664 -10.58 5.21 4.01
CA LEU A 664 -11.60 4.61 3.17
C LEU A 664 -12.95 4.52 3.90
N CYS A 665 -12.94 4.08 5.17
CA CYS A 665 -14.14 4.08 6.01
C CYS A 665 -14.75 5.48 6.13
N ALA A 666 -13.93 6.50 6.41
CA ALA A 666 -14.40 7.89 6.53
C ALA A 666 -14.99 8.40 5.21
N ILE A 667 -14.29 8.17 4.08
CA ILE A 667 -14.79 8.60 2.76
C ILE A 667 -16.12 7.94 2.46
N LEU A 668 -16.25 6.62 2.62
CA LEU A 668 -17.47 5.88 2.28
C LEU A 668 -18.63 6.21 3.24
N LEU A 669 -18.35 6.34 4.53
CA LEU A 669 -19.35 6.73 5.53
C LEU A 669 -19.97 8.10 5.19
N PHE A 670 -19.14 9.11 5.03
CA PHE A 670 -19.63 10.48 4.78
C PHE A 670 -20.14 10.67 3.36
N ALA A 671 -19.60 9.98 2.35
CA ALA A 671 -20.17 9.94 1.01
C ALA A 671 -21.56 9.26 1.01
N GLY A 672 -21.74 8.21 1.80
CA GLY A 672 -23.06 7.58 2.01
C GLY A 672 -24.08 8.53 2.63
N ILE A 673 -23.68 9.29 3.65
CA ILE A 673 -24.51 10.35 4.26
C ILE A 673 -24.80 11.46 3.24
N GLY A 674 -23.80 11.89 2.46
CA GLY A 674 -23.92 12.88 1.41
C GLY A 674 -24.91 12.46 0.32
N SER A 675 -24.82 11.22 -0.14
CA SER A 675 -25.75 10.65 -1.12
C SER A 675 -27.20 10.69 -0.63
N ARG A 676 -27.43 10.36 0.63
CA ARG A 676 -28.77 10.43 1.24
C ARG A 676 -29.35 11.85 1.21
N ASN A 677 -28.48 12.85 1.36
CA ASN A 677 -28.86 14.28 1.42
C ASN A 677 -28.84 14.95 0.04
N ALA A 678 -28.50 14.27 -1.04
CA ALA A 678 -28.46 14.81 -2.40
C ALA A 678 -29.80 15.50 -2.83
N PRO A 679 -31.00 14.95 -2.50
CA PRO A 679 -32.26 15.64 -2.82
C PRO A 679 -32.43 17.01 -2.13
N LEU A 680 -31.90 17.17 -0.91
CA LEU A 680 -31.93 18.45 -0.19
C LEU A 680 -31.07 19.50 -0.90
N MET A 681 -29.89 19.11 -1.36
CA MET A 681 -29.00 19.97 -2.14
C MET A 681 -29.64 20.43 -3.44
N LEU A 682 -30.37 19.54 -4.13
CA LEU A 682 -31.10 19.88 -5.35
C LEU A 682 -32.21 20.89 -5.09
N ARG A 683 -32.95 20.77 -3.99
CA ARG A 683 -34.00 21.73 -3.59
C ARG A 683 -33.37 23.09 -3.30
N TRP A 684 -32.38 23.13 -2.42
CA TRP A 684 -31.68 24.36 -2.05
C TRP A 684 -31.09 25.11 -3.24
N SER A 685 -30.41 24.40 -4.18
CA SER A 685 -29.83 25.05 -5.36
C SER A 685 -30.88 25.66 -6.30
N ARG A 686 -32.05 25.01 -6.44
CA ARG A 686 -33.17 25.55 -7.21
C ARG A 686 -33.75 26.81 -6.59
N GLU A 687 -33.94 26.83 -5.29
CA GLU A 687 -34.46 28.01 -4.57
C GLU A 687 -33.56 29.23 -4.72
N LYS A 688 -32.25 29.01 -4.77
CA LYS A 688 -31.22 30.03 -4.93
C LYS A 688 -30.88 30.40 -6.39
N GLY A 689 -31.42 29.67 -7.36
CA GLY A 689 -31.13 29.91 -8.79
C GLY A 689 -29.72 29.51 -9.26
N PHE A 690 -28.97 28.76 -8.46
CA PHE A 690 -27.60 28.36 -8.78
C PHE A 690 -27.56 26.98 -9.43
N SER A 691 -26.57 26.77 -10.29
CA SER A 691 -26.29 25.42 -10.82
C SER A 691 -25.64 24.53 -9.76
N HIS A 692 -26.38 23.51 -9.29
CA HIS A 692 -25.89 22.54 -8.29
C HIS A 692 -24.61 21.82 -8.71
N ALA A 693 -24.41 21.56 -10.01
CA ALA A 693 -23.21 20.88 -10.48
C ALA A 693 -21.95 21.72 -10.23
N TYR A 694 -21.99 23.03 -10.53
CA TYR A 694 -20.84 23.92 -10.30
C TYR A 694 -20.61 24.17 -8.80
N ILE A 695 -21.69 24.32 -8.00
CA ILE A 695 -21.54 24.51 -6.54
C ILE A 695 -20.89 23.30 -5.90
N LEU A 696 -21.34 22.09 -6.25
CA LEU A 696 -20.76 20.86 -5.72
C LEU A 696 -19.30 20.70 -6.12
N SER A 697 -18.98 20.92 -7.41
CA SER A 697 -17.60 20.82 -7.89
C SER A 697 -16.68 21.87 -7.27
N ALA A 698 -17.15 23.12 -7.11
CA ALA A 698 -16.41 24.16 -6.43
C ALA A 698 -16.24 23.86 -4.93
N GLY A 699 -17.27 23.34 -4.27
CA GLY A 699 -17.19 22.89 -2.88
C GLY A 699 -16.20 21.75 -2.69
N ILE A 700 -16.22 20.75 -3.58
CA ILE A 700 -15.23 19.64 -3.57
C ILE A 700 -13.82 20.20 -3.78
N ALA A 701 -13.62 21.09 -4.78
CA ALA A 701 -12.34 21.73 -5.04
C ALA A 701 -11.80 22.47 -3.80
N LEU A 702 -12.64 23.27 -3.16
CA LEU A 702 -12.29 24.00 -1.94
C LEU A 702 -11.90 23.02 -0.81
N MET A 703 -12.69 21.96 -0.61
CA MET A 703 -12.40 20.97 0.44
C MET A 703 -11.12 20.16 0.16
N VAL A 704 -10.82 19.83 -1.10
CA VAL A 704 -9.55 19.21 -1.47
C VAL A 704 -8.39 20.15 -1.11
N LEU A 705 -8.45 21.43 -1.50
CA LEU A 705 -7.40 22.41 -1.19
C LEU A 705 -7.21 22.59 0.32
N LEU A 706 -8.31 22.70 1.08
CA LEU A 706 -8.25 22.79 2.53
C LEU A 706 -7.63 21.54 3.18
N ASN A 707 -7.97 20.34 2.68
CA ASN A 707 -7.40 19.10 3.18
C ASN A 707 -5.90 18.99 2.82
N LEU A 708 -5.47 19.42 1.64
CA LEU A 708 -4.06 19.47 1.26
C LEU A 708 -3.26 20.40 2.19
N LEU A 709 -3.80 21.57 2.48
CA LEU A 709 -3.18 22.51 3.42
C LEU A 709 -3.16 21.93 4.86
N ALA A 710 -4.30 21.39 5.31
CA ALA A 710 -4.42 20.81 6.64
C ALA A 710 -3.50 19.60 6.84
N SER A 711 -3.32 18.75 5.82
CA SER A 711 -2.40 17.60 5.92
C SER A 711 -0.96 18.05 6.19
N THR A 712 -0.51 19.16 5.60
CA THR A 712 0.83 19.72 5.85
C THR A 712 0.95 20.24 7.30
N LEU A 713 -0.07 20.96 7.78
CA LEU A 713 -0.09 21.46 9.16
C LEU A 713 -0.16 20.34 10.20
N LEU A 714 -0.93 19.29 9.93
CA LEU A 714 -1.03 18.12 10.80
C LEU A 714 0.31 17.39 10.96
N MET A 715 1.09 17.28 9.88
CA MET A 715 2.42 16.70 9.95
C MET A 715 3.37 17.52 10.82
N GLN A 716 3.20 18.84 10.87
CA GLN A 716 4.06 19.71 11.68
C GLN A 716 3.66 19.74 13.16
N PHE A 717 2.37 19.66 13.48
CA PHE A 717 1.88 19.93 14.86
C PHE A 717 1.08 18.79 15.48
N GLY A 718 0.69 17.79 14.72
CA GLY A 718 -0.29 16.78 15.15
C GLY A 718 0.27 15.37 15.37
N VAL A 719 1.53 15.10 15.04
CA VAL A 719 2.10 13.73 15.08
C VAL A 719 2.20 13.18 16.50
N GLY A 720 2.44 14.05 17.51
CA GLY A 720 2.49 13.66 18.90
C GLY A 720 1.15 13.30 19.57
N LEU A 721 0.03 13.41 18.83
CA LEU A 721 -1.29 13.07 19.36
C LEU A 721 -1.48 11.55 19.49
N PRO A 722 -2.27 11.09 20.48
CA PRO A 722 -2.64 9.68 20.59
C PRO A 722 -3.30 9.15 19.31
N ALA A 723 -3.08 7.88 18.96
CA ALA A 723 -3.55 7.28 17.72
C ALA A 723 -5.07 7.45 17.48
N ILE A 724 -5.88 7.30 18.52
CA ILE A 724 -7.33 7.51 18.44
C ILE A 724 -7.66 8.96 18.06
N VAL A 725 -6.97 9.94 18.65
CA VAL A 725 -7.18 11.37 18.34
C VAL A 725 -6.78 11.65 16.89
N ARG A 726 -5.68 11.08 16.41
CA ARG A 726 -5.25 11.19 15.00
C ARG A 726 -6.31 10.67 14.03
N VAL A 727 -6.91 9.51 14.34
CA VAL A 727 -8.01 8.95 13.53
C VAL A 727 -9.22 9.87 13.52
N VAL A 728 -9.63 10.43 14.68
CA VAL A 728 -10.75 11.36 14.77
C VAL A 728 -10.47 12.65 13.98
N VAL A 729 -9.26 13.20 14.07
CA VAL A 729 -8.85 14.40 13.31
C VAL A 729 -8.93 14.15 11.81
N VAL A 730 -8.34 13.06 11.32
CA VAL A 730 -8.39 12.70 9.88
C VAL A 730 -9.83 12.50 9.42
N THR A 731 -10.63 11.77 10.20
CA THR A 731 -12.04 11.54 9.90
C THR A 731 -12.83 12.86 9.80
N THR A 732 -12.60 13.79 10.74
CA THR A 732 -13.26 15.10 10.76
C THR A 732 -12.86 15.97 9.56
N LEU A 733 -11.59 15.92 9.15
CA LEU A 733 -11.10 16.67 7.98
C LEU A 733 -11.65 16.12 6.67
N ILE A 734 -11.73 14.80 6.53
CA ILE A 734 -12.23 14.14 5.32
C ILE A 734 -13.75 14.25 5.22
N ALA A 735 -14.47 14.32 6.34
CA ALA A 735 -15.93 14.26 6.40
C ALA A 735 -16.64 15.25 5.47
N PRO A 736 -16.34 16.57 5.46
CA PRO A 736 -17.04 17.51 4.58
C PRO A 736 -16.71 17.28 3.11
N LEU A 737 -15.47 16.91 2.78
CA LEU A 737 -15.07 16.55 1.42
C LEU A 737 -15.85 15.32 0.94
N ALA A 738 -15.81 14.25 1.69
CA ALA A 738 -16.48 12.99 1.36
C ALA A 738 -18.01 13.16 1.26
N PHE A 739 -18.59 13.97 2.14
CA PHE A 739 -20.02 14.31 2.10
C PHE A 739 -20.40 14.94 0.75
N LEU A 740 -19.61 15.90 0.26
CA LEU A 740 -19.85 16.52 -1.05
C LEU A 740 -19.59 15.53 -2.21
N MET A 741 -18.54 14.70 -2.11
CA MET A 741 -18.21 13.69 -3.12
C MET A 741 -19.30 12.63 -3.29
N GLY A 742 -20.10 12.37 -2.27
CA GLY A 742 -21.20 11.41 -2.32
C GLY A 742 -22.43 11.86 -3.14
N MET A 743 -22.51 13.15 -3.54
CA MET A 743 -23.69 13.69 -4.20
C MET A 743 -23.67 13.63 -5.73
N PRO A 744 -22.56 13.86 -6.46
CA PRO A 744 -22.55 13.96 -7.93
C PRO A 744 -23.13 12.72 -8.62
N PHE A 745 -22.71 11.52 -8.20
CA PHE A 745 -23.14 10.26 -8.82
C PHE A 745 -24.66 10.05 -8.74
N PRO A 746 -25.33 10.06 -7.55
CA PRO A 746 -26.77 9.86 -7.48
C PRO A 746 -27.57 11.00 -8.13
N ILE A 747 -27.07 12.23 -8.15
CA ILE A 747 -27.70 13.34 -8.87
C ILE A 747 -27.66 13.10 -10.38
N GLY A 748 -26.53 12.65 -10.91
CA GLY A 748 -26.40 12.29 -12.33
C GLY A 748 -27.33 11.12 -12.70
N MET A 749 -27.39 10.10 -11.85
CA MET A 749 -28.28 8.93 -12.05
C MET A 749 -29.75 9.32 -12.03
N ALA A 750 -30.17 10.17 -11.08
CA ALA A 750 -31.56 10.65 -11.03
C ALA A 750 -31.95 11.47 -12.25
N ARG A 751 -31.06 12.35 -12.74
CA ARG A 751 -31.30 13.11 -13.99
C ARG A 751 -31.38 12.19 -15.19
N LEU A 752 -30.55 11.17 -15.27
CA LEU A 752 -30.53 10.21 -16.39
C LEU A 752 -31.77 9.29 -16.34
N ASP A 753 -32.22 8.89 -15.15
CA ASP A 753 -33.45 8.10 -14.98
C ASP A 753 -34.67 8.82 -15.54
N ALA A 754 -34.77 10.12 -15.29
CA ALA A 754 -35.86 10.95 -15.81
C ALA A 754 -35.78 11.16 -17.33
N ALA A 755 -34.58 11.27 -17.92
CA ALA A 755 -34.38 11.64 -19.30
C ALA A 755 -34.22 10.43 -20.26
N ALA A 756 -33.47 9.42 -19.84
CA ALA A 756 -33.10 8.26 -20.65
C ALA A 756 -32.80 7.03 -19.78
N PRO A 757 -33.82 6.36 -19.18
CA PRO A 757 -33.62 5.22 -18.25
C PRO A 757 -32.83 4.04 -18.87
N ALA A 758 -32.83 3.91 -20.18
CA ALA A 758 -32.08 2.90 -20.91
C ALA A 758 -30.55 3.08 -20.79
N LEU A 759 -30.08 4.29 -20.49
CA LEU A 759 -28.65 4.60 -20.32
C LEU A 759 -28.14 4.40 -18.88
N LEU A 760 -28.99 4.12 -17.89
CA LEU A 760 -28.58 3.93 -16.50
C LEU A 760 -27.50 2.86 -16.29
N PRO A 761 -27.64 1.65 -16.87
CA PRO A 761 -26.59 0.63 -16.75
C PRO A 761 -25.28 1.04 -17.44
N TRP A 762 -25.39 1.86 -18.48
CA TRP A 762 -24.22 2.43 -19.17
C TRP A 762 -23.48 3.42 -18.31
N ALA A 763 -24.19 4.34 -17.68
CA ALA A 763 -23.62 5.31 -16.76
C ALA A 763 -22.87 4.61 -15.61
N TRP A 764 -23.46 3.56 -15.06
CA TRP A 764 -22.83 2.71 -14.04
C TRP A 764 -21.56 2.03 -14.59
N GLY A 765 -21.66 1.36 -15.76
CA GLY A 765 -20.53 0.65 -16.36
C GLY A 765 -19.37 1.57 -16.72
N VAL A 766 -19.65 2.76 -17.27
CA VAL A 766 -18.63 3.76 -17.61
C VAL A 766 -17.95 4.30 -16.34
N ASN A 767 -18.72 4.60 -15.29
CA ASN A 767 -18.15 5.05 -14.02
C ASN A 767 -17.25 3.98 -13.40
N ALA A 768 -17.70 2.72 -13.38
CA ALA A 768 -16.90 1.60 -12.89
C ALA A 768 -15.62 1.40 -13.73
N CYS A 769 -15.71 1.46 -15.07
CA CYS A 769 -14.57 1.38 -15.97
C CYS A 769 -13.54 2.48 -15.69
N ALA A 770 -14.01 3.74 -15.52
CA ALA A 770 -13.16 4.86 -15.16
C ALA A 770 -12.46 4.65 -13.81
N THR A 771 -13.14 4.08 -12.83
CA THR A 771 -12.57 3.78 -11.52
C THR A 771 -11.55 2.63 -11.59
N VAL A 772 -11.83 1.56 -12.37
CA VAL A 772 -10.89 0.44 -12.63
C VAL A 772 -9.56 0.96 -13.17
N VAL A 773 -9.62 1.70 -14.27
CA VAL A 773 -8.44 2.27 -14.92
C VAL A 773 -7.82 3.36 -14.05
N GLY A 774 -8.66 4.17 -13.44
CA GLY A 774 -8.27 5.29 -12.58
C GLY A 774 -7.43 4.89 -11.38
N ALA A 775 -7.71 3.75 -10.75
CA ALA A 775 -6.93 3.27 -9.62
C ALA A 775 -5.45 3.04 -9.99
N VAL A 776 -5.20 2.40 -11.13
CA VAL A 776 -3.83 2.14 -11.61
C VAL A 776 -3.18 3.43 -12.15
N VAL A 777 -3.95 4.25 -12.87
CA VAL A 777 -3.49 5.55 -13.39
C VAL A 777 -3.11 6.49 -12.25
N ALA A 778 -3.88 6.53 -11.14
CA ALA A 778 -3.55 7.35 -9.97
C ALA A 778 -2.19 6.96 -9.37
N ALA A 779 -1.90 5.67 -9.23
CA ALA A 779 -0.61 5.18 -8.76
C ALA A 779 0.55 5.58 -9.70
N LEU A 780 0.37 5.42 -11.01
CA LEU A 780 1.36 5.85 -12.02
C LEU A 780 1.59 7.36 -12.00
N LEU A 781 0.52 8.15 -11.90
CA LEU A 781 0.63 9.61 -11.83
C LEU A 781 1.30 10.05 -10.51
N ALA A 782 1.03 9.38 -9.40
CA ALA A 782 1.65 9.70 -8.12
C ALA A 782 3.18 9.54 -8.14
N LEU A 783 3.71 8.53 -8.87
CA LEU A 783 5.15 8.36 -9.08
C LEU A 783 5.81 9.58 -9.76
N HIS A 784 5.07 10.26 -10.65
CA HIS A 784 5.61 11.39 -11.42
C HIS A 784 5.22 12.76 -10.86
N LEU A 785 3.95 12.94 -10.50
CA LEU A 785 3.37 14.23 -10.08
C LEU A 785 3.27 14.39 -8.56
N GLY A 786 3.43 13.29 -7.81
CA GLY A 786 3.13 13.25 -6.38
C GLY A 786 1.64 13.17 -6.09
N PHE A 787 1.29 12.89 -4.83
CA PHE A 787 -0.11 12.78 -4.40
C PHE A 787 -0.84 14.12 -4.47
N THR A 788 -0.14 15.23 -4.23
CA THR A 788 -0.70 16.58 -4.38
C THR A 788 -1.10 16.86 -5.83
N GLY A 789 -0.26 16.45 -6.79
CA GLY A 789 -0.56 16.59 -8.22
C GLY A 789 -1.78 15.77 -8.64
N VAL A 790 -1.90 14.54 -8.16
CA VAL A 790 -3.06 13.66 -8.44
C VAL A 790 -4.35 14.25 -7.84
N ALA A 791 -4.31 14.74 -6.60
CA ALA A 791 -5.45 15.39 -5.95
C ALA A 791 -5.87 16.70 -6.68
N THR A 792 -4.90 17.47 -7.16
CA THR A 792 -5.16 18.68 -7.96
C THR A 792 -5.79 18.34 -9.31
N LEU A 793 -5.34 17.27 -9.96
CA LEU A 793 -5.95 16.80 -11.20
C LEU A 793 -7.41 16.36 -10.97
N ALA A 794 -7.72 15.76 -9.83
CA ALA A 794 -9.10 15.41 -9.48
C ALA A 794 -10.02 16.63 -9.37
N ILE A 795 -9.51 17.78 -8.91
CA ILE A 795 -10.26 19.06 -8.94
C ILE A 795 -10.65 19.41 -10.37
N LEU A 796 -9.69 19.36 -11.30
CA LEU A 796 -9.96 19.67 -12.70
C LEU A 796 -10.98 18.71 -13.31
N LEU A 797 -10.93 17.43 -12.95
CA LEU A 797 -11.89 16.42 -13.41
C LEU A 797 -13.29 16.70 -12.88
N TYR A 798 -13.47 17.09 -11.59
CA TYR A 798 -14.78 17.46 -11.04
C TYR A 798 -15.34 18.74 -11.69
N LEU A 799 -14.51 19.74 -11.93
CA LEU A 799 -14.94 20.98 -12.64
C LEU A 799 -15.36 20.67 -14.08
N SER A 800 -14.61 19.80 -14.77
CA SER A 800 -14.98 19.32 -16.11
C SER A 800 -16.27 18.50 -16.11
N ALA A 801 -16.50 17.69 -15.06
CA ALA A 801 -17.73 16.95 -14.89
C ALA A 801 -18.94 17.89 -14.72
N ALA A 802 -18.80 19.03 -14.00
CA ALA A 802 -19.86 20.00 -13.87
C ALA A 802 -20.27 20.60 -15.24
N SER A 803 -19.31 20.83 -16.13
CA SER A 803 -19.59 21.28 -17.49
C SER A 803 -20.31 20.21 -18.31
N ALA A 804 -19.84 18.96 -18.24
CA ALA A 804 -20.47 17.82 -18.91
C ALA A 804 -21.89 17.54 -18.41
N PHE A 805 -22.17 17.80 -17.11
CA PHE A 805 -23.49 17.61 -16.51
C PHE A 805 -24.60 18.39 -17.25
N HIS A 806 -24.34 19.59 -17.74
CA HIS A 806 -25.31 20.39 -18.48
C HIS A 806 -25.70 19.80 -19.83
N GLY A 807 -24.79 19.02 -20.43
CA GLY A 807 -25.04 18.29 -21.68
C GLY A 807 -25.82 16.96 -21.49
N ILE A 808 -26.04 16.50 -20.25
CA ILE A 808 -26.91 15.35 -19.96
C ILE A 808 -28.35 15.74 -20.32
N VAL A 809 -28.97 15.00 -21.24
CA VAL A 809 -30.27 15.26 -21.86
C VAL A 809 -31.37 15.61 -20.87
N GLY A 810 -32.10 16.69 -21.17
CA GLY A 810 -33.26 17.16 -20.44
C GLY A 810 -33.16 18.64 -20.08
N ASN A 811 -33.84 19.51 -20.83
CA ASN A 811 -33.99 20.90 -20.43
C ASN A 811 -34.84 20.93 -19.15
N PRO A 812 -34.38 21.55 -18.06
CA PRO A 812 -35.15 21.58 -16.78
C PRO A 812 -36.54 22.18 -16.87
N LYS A 813 -36.83 22.85 -17.98
CA LYS A 813 -38.13 23.50 -18.23
C LYS A 813 -39.21 22.52 -18.71
N GLU A 814 -38.88 21.35 -19.24
CA GLU A 814 -39.87 20.42 -19.82
C GLU A 814 -40.27 19.23 -18.94
N THR A 815 -39.53 18.97 -17.87
CA THR A 815 -39.89 17.87 -16.97
C THR A 815 -40.60 18.39 -15.70
N GLY A 816 -41.90 18.61 -15.79
CA GLY A 816 -42.82 18.87 -14.63
C GLY A 816 -42.95 17.72 -13.64
N LEU A 817 -41.96 16.83 -13.52
CA LEU A 817 -41.99 15.54 -12.80
C LEU A 817 -41.10 15.52 -11.55
N LEU A 818 -41.06 16.64 -10.80
CA LEU A 818 -40.44 16.63 -9.47
C LEU A 818 -41.31 17.31 -8.40
N SER A 819 -42.62 17.19 -8.54
CA SER A 819 -43.57 17.47 -7.49
C SER A 819 -44.25 16.14 -7.05
N ALA A 820 -43.53 15.32 -6.33
CA ALA A 820 -44.07 14.29 -5.45
C ALA A 820 -43.04 13.91 -4.38
#